data_8828b621b86b01324fd1c5674fb72390
#
_entry.id   8828b621b86b01324fd1c5674fb72390
#
_cell.length_a   1.000
_cell.length_b   1.000
_cell.length_c   1.000
_cell.angle_alpha   90.00
_cell.angle_beta   90.00
_cell.angle_gamma   90.00
#
_symmetry.space_group_name_H-M   'P 1'
#
loop_
_entity.id
_entity.type
_entity.pdbx_description
1 polymer ?
#
loop_
_entity_poly.entity_id
_entity_poly.type
_entity_poly.pdbx_seq_one_letter_code
_entity_poly.pdbx_strand_id
1 'polypeptide(L)'
;MTLGAGLVAGAPATTASSAASAHPPGTKPGISVDALLAAMTLDEKLTFVHGDRDPQSLGQAGYIPGVARLGIPPLRLTDGPAGVRVTHPSTAMPAPVALASAFDETLARRYGEVIGRDGRALGQDVLLSPMVNTIRVPYAGRNFETFSEDPLVSARTVAQEVRGIQSQGLIATVKHYAENNQEADRMAVDVRVDEQTMREIELAGFEAAVKAGAGAVMCSYNKVNGDPGCGSAPLLNGVLKGDWRFGGWVMSDWGATHSTDAIRKGLDQEMPGGTYLGPALRAAILAGTIPQSALDAAVRRILVQMKAFGLLACASPGGPVTGCRLAPRPSFDGAADDRVAQAVAEDGSVLLRNTGNALPLRGAAARDIALIGTPAKYPVIGGGGSSQVTPTRVTTPLDEITKRAGRDATVTYTPGIDTIGVLVPASALSGGPIDLTGDAALPNGQSFVTTRTLTVDTTGDYLIDLQAAQGIAALTVDGTQVASGFALSSELTHFRAIVHLTAGTHSVGINVTGIPSFLTGPLQARLTWVTPQAAQAALDAAVAGARTARTAVVFAYDEGTEGADRTSLALPYHQDRLIEAVAAANPNVVVVLNTGSAVTMPWLSRVRGVLEMYYPGQMGGLATARLLFGDVNPGGKLTQTFPLDDAHTMVTGNPARYPGVNHVEQYDEGVDVGYRWYEAQGQQTLFGFGYGLSYTTFGYSKLRVARGHHGLTVRFTLTNTGNRAGDEVAQVYLGPSPDVHGAQQPVKALAGYEKVHLAPGESRTVEISIDERQLQYWDSTAHRWALGTGSRAVWVGASSRTLPLRTNVTLH
;
A
#
# COMPACT_ATOMS: atom_id res chain seq x y z
N MET A 1 -46.25 5.90 50.73
CA MET A 1 -46.22 4.42 50.70
C MET A 1 -45.18 3.97 49.74
N THR A 2 -44.23 3.36 50.31
CA THR A 2 -43.20 2.36 49.92
C THR A 2 -42.16 2.71 48.90
N LEU A 3 -40.96 2.89 49.46
CA LEU A 3 -39.64 2.83 48.86
C LEU A 3 -39.35 1.45 48.20
N GLY A 4 -38.62 1.51 47.11
CA GLY A 4 -37.93 0.37 46.52
C GLY A 4 -36.53 0.77 46.05
N ALA A 5 -35.53 0.42 46.88
CA ALA A 5 -34.12 0.59 46.58
C ALA A 5 -33.65 -0.52 45.63
N GLY A 6 -33.07 -0.18 44.50
CA GLY A 6 -32.44 -1.12 43.58
C GLY A 6 -30.90 -0.99 43.64
N LEU A 7 -30.26 -2.07 44.06
CA LEU A 7 -28.80 -2.22 44.14
C LEU A 7 -28.19 -2.13 42.74
N VAL A 8 -27.15 -1.32 42.63
CA VAL A 8 -26.23 -1.33 41.49
C VAL A 8 -25.20 -2.44 41.76
N ALA A 9 -25.25 -3.51 40.97
CA ALA A 9 -24.24 -4.56 40.98
C ALA A 9 -23.03 -4.11 40.13
N GLY A 10 -21.85 -3.99 40.75
CA GLY A 10 -20.60 -3.76 40.10
C GLY A 10 -20.20 -4.96 39.24
N ALA A 11 -19.83 -4.70 38.00
CA ALA A 11 -19.24 -5.70 37.11
C ALA A 11 -17.80 -6.00 37.53
N PRO A 12 -17.38 -7.25 37.49
CA PRO A 12 -15.99 -7.63 37.82
C PRO A 12 -15.04 -7.24 36.70
N ALA A 13 -13.85 -6.75 37.09
CA ALA A 13 -12.73 -6.52 36.19
C ALA A 13 -12.31 -7.81 35.52
N THR A 14 -12.36 -7.83 34.18
CA THR A 14 -11.83 -8.91 33.38
C THR A 14 -10.30 -8.84 33.34
N THR A 15 -9.67 -9.82 33.91
CA THR A 15 -8.23 -10.11 33.80
C THR A 15 -7.91 -10.38 32.31
N ALA A 16 -6.90 -9.69 31.79
CA ALA A 16 -6.36 -9.94 30.46
C ALA A 16 -5.82 -11.37 30.38
N SER A 17 -6.53 -12.21 29.66
CA SER A 17 -6.09 -13.56 29.27
C SER A 17 -5.14 -13.42 28.08
N SER A 18 -3.99 -14.06 28.19
CA SER A 18 -3.02 -14.25 27.11
C SER A 18 -3.69 -14.68 25.81
N ALA A 19 -3.50 -13.89 24.75
CA ALA A 19 -4.07 -14.16 23.43
C ALA A 19 -3.51 -15.48 22.87
N ALA A 20 -4.31 -16.52 22.95
CA ALA A 20 -4.11 -17.71 22.14
C ALA A 20 -4.38 -17.37 20.69
N SER A 21 -3.51 -17.79 19.80
CA SER A 21 -3.61 -17.70 18.35
C SER A 21 -5.01 -18.13 17.88
N ALA A 22 -5.71 -17.21 17.22
CA ALA A 22 -7.03 -17.48 16.65
C ALA A 22 -6.90 -18.41 15.44
N HIS A 23 -6.96 -19.71 15.67
CA HIS A 23 -7.23 -20.69 14.64
C HIS A 23 -8.75 -20.81 14.47
N PRO A 24 -9.27 -21.00 13.25
CA PRO A 24 -10.70 -21.20 13.05
C PRO A 24 -11.19 -22.44 13.81
N PRO A 25 -12.39 -22.41 14.42
CA PRO A 25 -12.89 -23.55 15.17
C PRO A 25 -13.32 -24.68 14.24
N GLY A 26 -12.76 -25.87 14.42
CA GLY A 26 -13.25 -27.09 13.79
C GLY A 26 -12.23 -28.05 13.21
N THR A 27 -11.21 -28.46 13.95
CA THR A 27 -10.36 -29.58 13.54
C THR A 27 -10.95 -30.90 14.03
N LYS A 28 -11.49 -31.71 13.10
CA LYS A 28 -11.67 -33.13 13.34
C LYS A 28 -10.30 -33.81 13.58
N PRO A 29 -10.22 -34.88 14.39
CA PRO A 29 -8.94 -35.50 14.67
C PRO A 29 -8.37 -36.11 13.40
N GLY A 30 -7.17 -35.63 12.99
CA GLY A 30 -6.22 -36.58 12.54
C GLY A 30 -5.58 -36.54 11.18
N ILE A 31 -5.61 -35.49 10.33
CA ILE A 31 -4.72 -35.51 9.16
C ILE A 31 -3.28 -35.29 9.64
N SER A 32 -2.46 -36.34 9.57
CA SER A 32 -1.02 -36.21 9.80
C SER A 32 -0.36 -35.63 8.55
N VAL A 33 0.20 -34.43 8.65
CA VAL A 33 0.99 -33.82 7.58
C VAL A 33 2.20 -34.72 7.25
N ASP A 34 2.84 -35.28 8.25
CA ASP A 34 4.01 -36.15 8.07
C ASP A 34 3.63 -37.46 7.35
N ALA A 35 2.44 -37.99 7.61
CA ALA A 35 1.95 -39.18 6.90
C ALA A 35 1.59 -38.85 5.42
N LEU A 36 1.01 -37.67 5.14
CA LEU A 36 0.79 -37.21 3.74
C LEU A 36 2.13 -37.02 3.02
N LEU A 37 3.08 -36.36 3.65
CA LEU A 37 4.40 -36.12 3.10
C LEU A 37 5.14 -37.42 2.78
N ALA A 38 5.05 -38.41 3.67
CA ALA A 38 5.63 -39.75 3.46
C ALA A 38 4.94 -40.52 2.32
N ALA A 39 3.66 -40.27 2.07
CA ALA A 39 2.92 -40.91 0.98
C ALA A 39 3.14 -40.23 -0.39
N MET A 40 3.74 -39.02 -0.44
CA MET A 40 4.06 -38.30 -1.69
C MET A 40 5.32 -38.92 -2.34
N THR A 41 5.26 -39.05 -3.68
CA THR A 41 6.44 -39.36 -4.49
C THR A 41 7.39 -38.17 -4.58
N LEU A 42 8.63 -38.38 -5.04
CA LEU A 42 9.57 -37.27 -5.26
C LEU A 42 9.01 -36.24 -6.24
N ASP A 43 8.41 -36.69 -7.34
CA ASP A 43 7.88 -35.80 -8.36
C ASP A 43 6.66 -35.03 -7.86
N GLU A 44 5.78 -35.62 -7.05
CA GLU A 44 4.67 -34.91 -6.38
C GLU A 44 5.16 -33.87 -5.38
N LYS A 45 6.24 -34.12 -4.65
CA LYS A 45 6.85 -33.12 -3.76
C LYS A 45 7.43 -31.93 -4.51
N LEU A 46 8.08 -32.21 -5.66
CA LEU A 46 8.66 -31.16 -6.50
C LEU A 46 7.58 -30.20 -7.01
N THR A 47 6.37 -30.66 -7.37
CA THR A 47 5.30 -29.77 -7.83
C THR A 47 4.82 -28.78 -6.78
N PHE A 48 5.09 -29.01 -5.49
CA PHE A 48 4.73 -28.09 -4.40
C PHE A 48 5.70 -26.92 -4.22
N VAL A 49 6.95 -27.10 -4.65
CA VAL A 49 8.02 -26.12 -4.40
C VAL A 49 8.27 -25.18 -5.57
N HIS A 50 7.39 -25.20 -6.58
CA HIS A 50 7.42 -24.21 -7.65
C HIS A 50 6.02 -23.95 -8.23
N GLY A 51 5.86 -22.79 -8.87
CA GLY A 51 4.64 -22.45 -9.59
C GLY A 51 4.45 -23.25 -10.87
N ASP A 52 3.21 -23.33 -11.32
CA ASP A 52 2.80 -23.95 -12.57
C ASP A 52 1.63 -23.16 -13.21
N ARG A 53 1.23 -23.53 -14.42
CA ARG A 53 0.08 -22.96 -15.09
C ARG A 53 -1.22 -23.58 -14.60
N ASP A 54 -2.17 -22.77 -14.17
CA ASP A 54 -3.53 -23.23 -13.85
C ASP A 54 -4.30 -23.55 -15.16
N PRO A 55 -4.73 -24.81 -15.38
CA PRO A 55 -5.52 -25.17 -16.54
C PRO A 55 -6.92 -24.51 -16.55
N GLN A 56 -7.37 -23.99 -15.41
CA GLN A 56 -8.63 -23.29 -15.20
C GLN A 56 -8.39 -21.91 -14.60
N SER A 57 -7.43 -21.16 -15.16
CA SER A 57 -7.03 -19.85 -14.64
C SER A 57 -8.23 -18.91 -14.47
N LEU A 58 -8.25 -18.24 -13.31
CA LEU A 58 -9.19 -17.16 -12.98
C LEU A 58 -8.54 -15.78 -13.15
N GLY A 59 -7.35 -15.70 -13.76
CA GLY A 59 -6.56 -14.48 -13.86
C GLY A 59 -5.70 -14.18 -12.63
N GLN A 60 -5.55 -15.16 -11.73
CA GLN A 60 -4.70 -15.06 -10.56
C GLN A 60 -3.21 -15.07 -10.92
N ALA A 61 -2.37 -14.57 -10.01
CA ALA A 61 -0.93 -14.40 -10.22
C ALA A 61 -0.16 -15.72 -10.20
N GLY A 62 -0.58 -16.71 -9.40
CA GLY A 62 0.14 -17.99 -9.25
C GLY A 62 -0.76 -19.18 -9.02
N TYR A 63 -0.18 -20.35 -9.25
CA TYR A 63 -0.86 -21.64 -9.10
C TYR A 63 0.13 -22.73 -8.70
N ILE A 64 -0.27 -23.55 -7.75
CA ILE A 64 0.44 -24.76 -7.34
C ILE A 64 -0.48 -25.95 -7.57
N PRO A 65 -0.08 -26.95 -8.36
CA PRO A 65 -0.87 -28.16 -8.55
C PRO A 65 -1.07 -28.90 -7.23
N GLY A 66 -2.27 -29.49 -7.07
CA GLY A 66 -2.52 -30.41 -5.96
C GLY A 66 -2.01 -31.82 -6.26
N VAL A 67 -2.23 -32.74 -5.31
CA VAL A 67 -1.99 -34.17 -5.50
C VAL A 67 -3.32 -34.91 -5.41
N ALA A 68 -3.99 -35.04 -6.54
CA ALA A 68 -5.33 -35.62 -6.62
C ALA A 68 -5.40 -37.06 -6.02
N ARG A 69 -4.37 -37.86 -6.21
CA ARG A 69 -4.24 -39.22 -5.64
C ARG A 69 -4.34 -39.25 -4.12
N LEU A 70 -3.90 -38.17 -3.44
CA LEU A 70 -3.96 -38.02 -1.99
C LEU A 70 -5.10 -37.11 -1.52
N GLY A 71 -5.90 -36.57 -2.45
CA GLY A 71 -6.96 -35.60 -2.13
C GLY A 71 -6.45 -34.25 -1.69
N ILE A 72 -5.20 -33.89 -2.03
CA ILE A 72 -4.62 -32.58 -1.75
C ILE A 72 -5.04 -31.64 -2.88
N PRO A 73 -5.79 -30.56 -2.59
CA PRO A 73 -6.24 -29.63 -3.63
C PRO A 73 -5.11 -28.74 -4.12
N PRO A 74 -5.26 -28.10 -5.31
CA PRO A 74 -4.36 -27.04 -5.75
C PRO A 74 -4.47 -25.80 -4.88
N LEU A 75 -3.47 -24.92 -4.97
CA LEU A 75 -3.49 -23.57 -4.40
C LEU A 75 -3.52 -22.52 -5.52
N ARG A 76 -4.41 -21.54 -5.41
CA ARG A 76 -4.45 -20.34 -6.26
C ARG A 76 -3.99 -19.14 -5.46
N LEU A 77 -3.04 -18.39 -6.04
CA LEU A 77 -2.40 -17.25 -5.40
C LEU A 77 -2.77 -15.99 -6.18
N THR A 78 -3.30 -14.98 -5.49
CA THR A 78 -3.71 -13.71 -6.11
C THR A 78 -2.99 -12.53 -5.50
N ASP A 79 -2.68 -11.53 -6.31
CA ASP A 79 -2.29 -10.21 -5.82
C ASP A 79 -3.46 -9.54 -5.09
N GLY A 80 -3.14 -8.52 -4.26
CA GLY A 80 -4.22 -7.86 -3.59
C GLY A 80 -3.94 -6.93 -2.42
N PRO A 81 -2.97 -5.98 -2.48
CA PRO A 81 -2.82 -5.01 -1.38
C PRO A 81 -4.02 -4.06 -1.23
N ALA A 82 -4.71 -3.75 -2.33
CA ALA A 82 -5.89 -2.89 -2.33
C ALA A 82 -7.17 -3.62 -2.83
N GLY A 83 -7.22 -4.95 -2.70
CA GLY A 83 -8.31 -5.79 -3.18
C GLY A 83 -7.81 -6.94 -4.05
N VAL A 84 -8.66 -7.88 -4.40
CA VAL A 84 -8.30 -9.11 -5.11
C VAL A 84 -8.14 -8.86 -6.60
N ARG A 85 -6.98 -9.21 -7.18
CA ARG A 85 -6.72 -9.07 -8.63
C ARG A 85 -6.89 -10.40 -9.34
N VAL A 86 -8.04 -10.56 -9.97
CA VAL A 86 -8.41 -11.68 -10.86
C VAL A 86 -9.23 -11.15 -12.04
N THR A 87 -9.66 -12.03 -12.96
CA THR A 87 -10.48 -11.62 -14.11
C THR A 87 -11.84 -11.01 -13.70
N HIS A 88 -12.43 -11.50 -12.60
CA HIS A 88 -13.69 -10.95 -12.09
C HIS A 88 -13.46 -9.70 -11.24
N PRO A 89 -14.36 -8.72 -11.30
CA PRO A 89 -14.31 -7.57 -10.40
C PRO A 89 -14.34 -7.97 -8.92
N SER A 90 -13.63 -7.22 -8.10
CA SER A 90 -13.63 -7.33 -6.64
C SER A 90 -13.80 -5.96 -5.99
N THR A 91 -13.87 -5.92 -4.67
CA THR A 91 -13.92 -4.64 -3.95
C THR A 91 -12.57 -3.94 -4.06
N ALA A 92 -12.53 -2.80 -4.79
CA ALA A 92 -11.35 -1.95 -4.80
C ALA A 92 -11.32 -1.10 -3.53
N MET A 93 -10.47 -1.50 -2.60
CA MET A 93 -10.25 -0.82 -1.33
C MET A 93 -9.36 0.41 -1.50
N PRO A 94 -9.41 1.40 -0.60
CA PRO A 94 -8.38 2.44 -0.57
C PRO A 94 -6.97 1.86 -0.42
N ALA A 95 -5.98 2.61 -0.90
CA ALA A 95 -4.58 2.22 -0.78
C ALA A 95 -4.16 1.95 0.69
N PRO A 96 -3.26 0.99 0.96
CA PRO A 96 -2.78 0.70 2.31
C PRO A 96 -2.20 1.91 3.07
N VAL A 97 -1.57 2.87 2.39
CA VAL A 97 -1.14 4.13 3.00
C VAL A 97 -2.32 4.94 3.56
N ALA A 98 -3.47 4.94 2.88
CA ALA A 98 -4.69 5.57 3.37
C ALA A 98 -5.25 4.81 4.59
N LEU A 99 -5.23 3.47 4.56
CA LEU A 99 -5.60 2.66 5.72
C LEU A 99 -4.76 2.99 6.95
N ALA A 100 -3.45 3.04 6.79
CA ALA A 100 -2.52 3.35 7.88
C ALA A 100 -2.72 4.78 8.43
N SER A 101 -3.09 5.73 7.54
CA SER A 101 -3.37 7.13 7.91
C SER A 101 -4.62 7.29 8.79
N ALA A 102 -5.49 6.27 8.86
CA ALA A 102 -6.58 6.24 9.82
C ALA A 102 -6.13 6.00 11.27
N PHE A 103 -4.93 5.45 11.50
CA PHE A 103 -4.41 5.06 12.81
C PHE A 103 -5.42 4.23 13.63
N ASP A 104 -6.15 3.36 12.95
CA ASP A 104 -7.25 2.56 13.51
C ASP A 104 -7.02 1.06 13.24
N GLU A 105 -6.60 0.35 14.29
CA GLU A 105 -6.34 -1.09 14.23
C GLU A 105 -7.60 -1.91 13.95
N THR A 106 -8.77 -1.46 14.41
CA THR A 106 -10.04 -2.13 14.15
C THR A 106 -10.41 -2.02 12.67
N LEU A 107 -10.21 -0.84 12.09
CA LEU A 107 -10.46 -0.62 10.66
C LEU A 107 -9.49 -1.42 9.80
N ALA A 108 -8.20 -1.53 10.21
CA ALA A 108 -7.22 -2.37 9.54
C ALA A 108 -7.62 -3.86 9.54
N ARG A 109 -8.17 -4.35 10.63
CA ARG A 109 -8.70 -5.72 10.67
C ARG A 109 -9.89 -5.90 9.72
N ARG A 110 -10.84 -4.97 9.72
CA ARG A 110 -12.02 -5.02 8.82
C ARG A 110 -11.62 -4.91 7.35
N TYR A 111 -10.60 -4.13 7.03
CA TYR A 111 -10.01 -4.06 5.69
C TYR A 111 -9.52 -5.43 5.23
N GLY A 112 -8.74 -6.12 6.05
CA GLY A 112 -8.30 -7.48 5.79
C GLY A 112 -9.46 -8.48 5.68
N GLU A 113 -10.53 -8.32 6.48
CA GLU A 113 -11.72 -9.17 6.40
C GLU A 113 -12.45 -9.04 5.05
N VAL A 114 -12.53 -7.83 4.47
CA VAL A 114 -13.09 -7.63 3.11
C VAL A 114 -12.26 -8.38 2.08
N ILE A 115 -10.96 -8.09 2.01
CA ILE A 115 -10.08 -8.71 1.01
C ILE A 115 -10.04 -10.24 1.18
N GLY A 116 -9.99 -10.72 2.42
CA GLY A 116 -9.99 -12.15 2.72
C GLY A 116 -11.25 -12.84 2.23
N ARG A 117 -12.43 -12.26 2.46
CA ARG A 117 -13.73 -12.78 2.00
C ARG A 117 -13.82 -12.78 0.48
N ASP A 118 -13.46 -11.67 -0.16
CA ASP A 118 -13.48 -11.54 -1.62
C ASP A 118 -12.55 -12.55 -2.27
N GLY A 119 -11.32 -12.71 -1.75
CA GLY A 119 -10.38 -13.71 -2.26
C GLY A 119 -10.93 -15.13 -2.18
N ARG A 120 -11.52 -15.49 -1.04
CA ARG A 120 -12.14 -16.82 -0.91
C ARG A 120 -13.35 -16.98 -1.83
N ALA A 121 -14.20 -15.96 -1.95
CA ALA A 121 -15.36 -15.98 -2.85
C ALA A 121 -14.94 -16.16 -4.32
N LEU A 122 -13.84 -15.51 -4.73
CA LEU A 122 -13.26 -15.56 -6.07
C LEU A 122 -12.35 -16.77 -6.31
N GLY A 123 -12.38 -17.77 -5.45
CA GLY A 123 -11.70 -19.02 -5.71
C GLY A 123 -10.21 -19.04 -5.32
N GLN A 124 -9.73 -18.05 -4.58
CA GLN A 124 -8.33 -17.94 -4.18
C GLN A 124 -8.08 -18.62 -2.83
N ASP A 125 -6.83 -19.03 -2.58
CA ASP A 125 -6.40 -19.70 -1.36
C ASP A 125 -5.28 -18.95 -0.64
N VAL A 126 -4.48 -18.17 -1.39
CA VAL A 126 -3.35 -17.38 -0.90
C VAL A 126 -3.47 -15.96 -1.46
N LEU A 127 -3.25 -14.97 -0.61
CA LEU A 127 -3.16 -13.56 -0.97
C LEU A 127 -1.71 -13.10 -0.89
N LEU A 128 -1.19 -12.47 -1.94
CA LEU A 128 0.17 -11.92 -2.00
C LEU A 128 0.19 -10.51 -1.40
N SER A 129 -0.20 -10.42 -0.15
CA SER A 129 -0.35 -9.18 0.64
C SER A 129 -0.41 -9.55 2.13
N PRO A 130 -0.11 -8.61 3.07
CA PRO A 130 0.24 -7.17 2.91
C PRO A 130 1.67 -6.90 2.45
N MET A 131 1.90 -5.73 1.84
CA MET A 131 3.23 -5.16 1.67
C MET A 131 3.58 -4.31 2.89
N VAL A 132 4.77 -4.54 3.49
CA VAL A 132 5.18 -3.84 4.73
C VAL A 132 6.56 -3.20 4.65
N ASN A 133 7.09 -3.04 3.45
CA ASN A 133 8.33 -2.32 3.23
C ASN A 133 8.20 -0.87 3.75
N THR A 134 9.31 -0.32 4.19
CA THR A 134 9.36 1.04 4.76
C THR A 134 9.18 2.10 3.66
N ILE A 135 8.39 3.16 3.89
CA ILE A 135 8.40 4.35 3.04
C ILE A 135 9.70 5.10 3.32
N ARG A 136 10.81 4.62 2.72
CA ARG A 136 12.14 5.18 2.86
C ARG A 136 12.44 6.24 1.80
N VAL A 137 12.12 5.93 0.56
CA VAL A 137 12.36 6.80 -0.61
C VAL A 137 11.03 7.46 -1.00
N PRO A 138 10.90 8.79 -0.93
CA PRO A 138 9.63 9.45 -1.24
C PRO A 138 9.23 9.33 -2.71
N TYR A 139 10.18 9.00 -3.60
CA TYR A 139 9.95 8.79 -5.03
C TYR A 139 9.43 7.39 -5.36
N ALA A 140 9.55 6.42 -4.43
CA ALA A 140 9.25 5.02 -4.72
C ALA A 140 7.83 4.83 -5.25
N GLY A 141 7.73 4.14 -6.39
CA GLY A 141 6.49 4.00 -7.14
C GLY A 141 5.41 3.23 -6.39
N ARG A 142 5.80 2.34 -5.46
CA ARG A 142 4.90 1.49 -4.67
C ARG A 142 4.64 2.00 -3.25
N ASN A 143 4.99 3.22 -2.91
CA ASN A 143 4.71 3.77 -1.58
C ASN A 143 3.23 3.68 -1.19
N PHE A 144 2.31 3.75 -2.15
CA PHE A 144 0.87 3.61 -1.88
C PHE A 144 0.48 2.22 -1.38
N GLU A 145 1.25 1.17 -1.70
CA GLU A 145 0.97 -0.22 -1.29
C GLU A 145 1.43 -0.54 0.14
N THR A 146 2.26 0.30 0.73
CA THR A 146 2.78 0.11 2.08
C THR A 146 2.13 1.08 3.06
N PHE A 147 2.51 1.02 4.34
CA PHE A 147 1.78 1.70 5.40
C PHE A 147 2.43 3.02 5.82
N SER A 148 3.74 3.02 6.10
CA SER A 148 4.36 4.15 6.80
C SER A 148 5.88 4.19 6.66
N GLU A 149 6.45 5.38 6.90
CA GLU A 149 7.87 5.56 7.22
C GLU A 149 8.22 5.17 8.67
N ASP A 150 7.21 4.98 9.52
CA ASP A 150 7.40 4.62 10.93
C ASP A 150 7.10 3.13 11.17
N PRO A 151 8.07 2.37 11.75
CA PRO A 151 7.94 0.93 11.95
C PRO A 151 6.82 0.54 12.91
N LEU A 152 6.45 1.38 13.89
CA LEU A 152 5.37 1.07 14.83
C LEU A 152 4.00 1.13 14.15
N VAL A 153 3.76 2.13 13.30
CA VAL A 153 2.51 2.23 12.53
C VAL A 153 2.38 1.04 11.58
N SER A 154 3.45 0.72 10.84
CA SER A 154 3.48 -0.45 9.95
C SER A 154 3.21 -1.74 10.71
N ALA A 155 3.88 -1.94 11.86
CA ALA A 155 3.73 -3.14 12.70
C ALA A 155 2.30 -3.33 13.24
N ARG A 156 1.66 -2.25 13.73
CA ARG A 156 0.31 -2.32 14.28
C ARG A 156 -0.73 -2.55 13.18
N THR A 157 -0.58 -1.86 12.05
CA THR A 157 -1.51 -1.98 10.91
C THR A 157 -1.45 -3.39 10.30
N VAL A 158 -0.25 -3.87 9.95
CA VAL A 158 -0.08 -5.17 9.31
C VAL A 158 -0.57 -6.33 10.19
N ALA A 159 -0.33 -6.25 11.50
CA ALA A 159 -0.76 -7.30 12.42
C ALA A 159 -2.28 -7.51 12.39
N GLN A 160 -3.05 -6.42 12.28
CA GLN A 160 -4.50 -6.51 12.22
C GLN A 160 -5.00 -6.90 10.85
N GLU A 161 -4.40 -6.40 9.78
CA GLU A 161 -4.76 -6.78 8.42
C GLU A 161 -4.54 -8.28 8.17
N VAL A 162 -3.38 -8.84 8.57
CA VAL A 162 -3.11 -10.29 8.51
C VAL A 162 -4.18 -11.09 9.26
N ARG A 163 -4.54 -10.67 10.49
CA ARG A 163 -5.61 -11.32 11.25
C ARG A 163 -6.96 -11.24 10.55
N GLY A 164 -7.27 -10.11 9.93
CA GLY A 164 -8.48 -9.90 9.15
C GLY A 164 -8.55 -10.85 7.95
N ILE A 165 -7.54 -10.84 7.09
CA ILE A 165 -7.44 -11.71 5.90
C ILE A 165 -7.60 -13.18 6.30
N GLN A 166 -6.83 -13.62 7.27
CA GLN A 166 -6.77 -15.04 7.65
C GLN A 166 -8.02 -15.51 8.41
N SER A 167 -8.75 -14.60 9.06
CA SER A 167 -10.04 -14.93 9.68
C SER A 167 -11.10 -15.39 8.66
N GLN A 168 -10.92 -15.04 7.39
CA GLN A 168 -11.79 -15.44 6.28
C GLN A 168 -11.33 -16.73 5.58
N GLY A 169 -10.24 -17.34 6.04
CA GLY A 169 -9.68 -18.57 5.48
C GLY A 169 -8.81 -18.38 4.24
N LEU A 170 -8.33 -17.15 3.97
CA LEU A 170 -7.35 -16.82 2.95
C LEU A 170 -5.97 -16.71 3.61
N ILE A 171 -4.95 -17.35 3.05
CA ILE A 171 -3.58 -17.33 3.61
C ILE A 171 -2.92 -16.01 3.21
N ALA A 172 -2.47 -15.22 4.18
CA ALA A 172 -1.75 -13.97 3.92
C ALA A 172 -0.26 -14.23 3.67
N THR A 173 0.30 -13.53 2.66
CA THR A 173 1.72 -13.57 2.31
C THR A 173 2.31 -12.18 2.47
N VAL A 174 3.08 -11.95 3.52
CA VAL A 174 3.69 -10.63 3.78
C VAL A 174 4.91 -10.43 2.89
N LYS A 175 5.04 -9.24 2.26
CA LYS A 175 6.03 -8.94 1.22
C LYS A 175 6.60 -7.53 1.34
N HIS A 176 7.75 -7.27 0.75
CA HIS A 176 8.77 -8.13 0.15
C HIS A 176 9.95 -8.22 1.12
N TYR A 177 10.30 -9.39 1.59
CA TYR A 177 11.27 -9.63 2.65
C TYR A 177 12.68 -9.77 2.05
N ALA A 178 13.60 -8.76 2.15
CA ALA A 178 13.40 -7.49 2.79
C ALA A 178 14.07 -6.36 1.98
N GLU A 179 13.96 -5.10 2.46
CA GLU A 179 14.62 -3.89 1.92
C GLU A 179 14.31 -3.60 0.43
N ASN A 180 13.13 -3.96 -0.06
CA ASN A 180 12.64 -3.59 -1.40
C ASN A 180 11.85 -2.27 -1.31
N ASN A 181 12.56 -1.15 -1.08
CA ASN A 181 11.98 0.16 -0.80
C ASN A 181 11.99 1.12 -2.01
N GLN A 182 12.38 0.64 -3.19
CA GLN A 182 12.38 1.36 -4.47
C GLN A 182 12.10 0.41 -5.63
N GLU A 183 11.68 0.97 -6.78
CA GLU A 183 11.49 0.23 -8.01
C GLU A 183 12.70 0.32 -8.93
N ALA A 184 13.47 1.40 -8.83
CA ALA A 184 14.69 1.58 -9.60
C ALA A 184 15.68 0.46 -9.30
N ASP A 185 16.12 -0.23 -10.37
CA ASP A 185 17.10 -1.32 -10.32
C ASP A 185 16.76 -2.49 -9.35
N ARG A 186 15.49 -2.64 -8.95
CA ARG A 186 15.05 -3.59 -7.93
C ARG A 186 15.46 -5.05 -8.18
N MET A 187 15.68 -5.42 -9.46
CA MET A 187 16.09 -6.77 -9.86
C MET A 187 17.58 -7.06 -9.64
N ALA A 188 18.41 -6.03 -9.42
CA ALA A 188 19.88 -6.17 -9.38
C ALA A 188 20.53 -5.46 -8.20
N VAL A 189 19.89 -4.45 -7.61
CA VAL A 189 20.46 -3.62 -6.55
C VAL A 189 20.81 -4.47 -5.31
N ASP A 190 21.97 -4.16 -4.73
CA ASP A 190 22.47 -4.74 -3.48
C ASP A 190 22.37 -3.69 -2.37
N VAL A 191 21.38 -3.84 -1.51
CA VAL A 191 21.15 -2.97 -0.36
C VAL A 191 22.18 -3.28 0.73
N ARG A 192 22.93 -2.26 1.14
CA ARG A 192 23.86 -2.32 2.25
C ARG A 192 23.27 -1.65 3.47
N VAL A 193 22.96 -2.45 4.47
CA VAL A 193 22.27 -2.03 5.69
C VAL A 193 22.95 -2.67 6.90
N ASP A 194 23.13 -1.89 7.97
CA ASP A 194 23.60 -2.42 9.25
C ASP A 194 22.53 -3.22 9.98
N GLU A 195 22.91 -4.06 10.92
CA GLU A 195 22.00 -4.97 11.60
C GLU A 195 20.99 -4.21 12.49
N GLN A 196 21.38 -3.08 13.10
CA GLN A 196 20.49 -2.28 13.93
C GLN A 196 19.36 -1.69 13.08
N THR A 197 19.71 -1.02 11.99
CA THR A 197 18.75 -0.45 11.03
C THR A 197 17.82 -1.52 10.49
N MET A 198 18.37 -2.65 10.07
CA MET A 198 17.59 -3.79 9.58
C MET A 198 16.57 -4.25 10.63
N ARG A 199 16.99 -4.45 11.90
CA ARG A 199 16.12 -4.98 12.97
C ARG A 199 15.09 -3.97 13.48
N GLU A 200 15.47 -2.70 13.62
CA GLU A 200 14.61 -1.68 14.22
C GLU A 200 13.64 -1.04 13.23
N ILE A 201 14.04 -0.93 11.95
CA ILE A 201 13.28 -0.23 10.91
C ILE A 201 12.68 -1.23 9.92
N GLU A 202 13.52 -1.90 9.14
CA GLU A 202 13.09 -2.63 7.94
C GLU A 202 12.30 -3.90 8.27
N LEU A 203 12.69 -4.62 9.31
CA LEU A 203 12.09 -5.90 9.67
C LEU A 203 10.96 -5.81 10.71
N ALA A 204 10.70 -4.65 11.30
CA ALA A 204 9.72 -4.51 12.37
C ALA A 204 8.28 -4.87 11.94
N GLY A 205 7.88 -4.46 10.72
CA GLY A 205 6.59 -4.83 10.12
C GLY A 205 6.47 -6.34 9.87
N PHE A 206 7.53 -6.95 9.37
CA PHE A 206 7.58 -8.40 9.13
C PHE A 206 7.51 -9.20 10.43
N GLU A 207 8.26 -8.78 11.47
CA GLU A 207 8.20 -9.40 12.79
C GLU A 207 6.78 -9.38 13.36
N ALA A 208 6.09 -8.23 13.24
CA ALA A 208 4.72 -8.07 13.69
C ALA A 208 3.73 -8.97 12.92
N ALA A 209 3.90 -9.08 11.61
CA ALA A 209 3.09 -9.96 10.77
C ALA A 209 3.29 -11.44 11.10
N VAL A 210 4.54 -11.87 11.32
CA VAL A 210 4.86 -13.23 11.77
C VAL A 210 4.23 -13.52 13.14
N LYS A 211 4.33 -12.59 14.09
CA LYS A 211 3.67 -12.70 15.40
C LYS A 211 2.14 -12.69 15.31
N ALA A 212 1.58 -12.04 14.30
CA ALA A 212 0.15 -12.08 14.00
C ALA A 212 -0.30 -13.39 13.36
N GLY A 213 0.64 -14.25 12.97
CA GLY A 213 0.40 -15.59 12.43
C GLY A 213 0.35 -15.65 10.91
N ALA A 214 1.00 -14.75 10.18
CA ALA A 214 1.10 -14.81 8.72
C ALA A 214 1.48 -16.21 8.24
N GLY A 215 0.73 -16.74 7.25
CA GLY A 215 0.95 -18.11 6.77
C GLY A 215 2.10 -18.23 5.77
N ALA A 216 2.44 -17.15 5.07
CA ALA A 216 3.54 -17.11 4.12
C ALA A 216 4.28 -15.76 4.16
N VAL A 217 5.49 -15.76 3.64
CA VAL A 217 6.34 -14.58 3.41
C VAL A 217 6.87 -14.68 1.98
N MET A 218 6.88 -13.55 1.26
CA MET A 218 7.50 -13.45 -0.06
C MET A 218 8.85 -12.75 0.10
N CYS A 219 9.94 -13.41 -0.31
CA CYS A 219 11.26 -12.79 -0.34
C CYS A 219 11.40 -11.82 -1.53
N SER A 220 12.29 -10.85 -1.41
CA SER A 220 12.45 -9.74 -2.34
C SER A 220 13.34 -10.07 -3.56
N TYR A 221 13.27 -9.19 -4.59
CA TYR A 221 14.13 -9.26 -5.77
C TYR A 221 15.58 -8.88 -5.48
N ASN A 222 15.79 -7.82 -4.72
CA ASN A 222 17.09 -7.21 -4.46
C ASN A 222 18.00 -8.14 -3.65
N LYS A 223 19.28 -7.79 -3.63
CA LYS A 223 20.22 -8.37 -2.68
C LYS A 223 20.22 -7.57 -1.39
N VAL A 224 20.58 -8.24 -0.31
CA VAL A 224 20.78 -7.63 1.01
C VAL A 224 22.17 -8.05 1.51
N ASN A 225 23.05 -7.08 1.69
CA ASN A 225 24.43 -7.30 2.14
C ASN A 225 25.18 -8.36 1.32
N GLY A 226 24.93 -8.40 0.00
CA GLY A 226 25.59 -9.26 -0.97
C GLY A 226 24.84 -10.54 -1.31
N ASP A 227 23.90 -11.00 -0.48
CA ASP A 227 23.09 -12.18 -0.74
C ASP A 227 21.78 -11.82 -1.46
N PRO A 228 21.35 -12.56 -2.50
CA PRO A 228 19.99 -12.42 -3.02
C PRO A 228 18.94 -12.60 -1.92
N GLY A 229 17.91 -11.73 -1.86
CA GLY A 229 16.87 -11.82 -0.82
C GLY A 229 16.26 -13.20 -0.69
N CYS A 230 15.97 -13.86 -1.82
CA CYS A 230 15.47 -15.24 -1.87
C CYS A 230 16.54 -16.34 -1.69
N GLY A 231 17.77 -15.95 -1.43
CA GLY A 231 18.91 -16.86 -1.22
C GLY A 231 19.76 -16.50 0.01
N SER A 232 19.26 -15.61 0.88
CA SER A 232 19.98 -15.15 2.07
C SER A 232 19.69 -16.06 3.26
N ALA A 233 20.63 -16.94 3.59
CA ALA A 233 20.51 -17.79 4.78
C ALA A 233 20.45 -16.99 6.09
N PRO A 234 21.17 -15.87 6.28
CA PRO A 234 21.01 -15.03 7.46
C PRO A 234 19.58 -14.50 7.63
N LEU A 235 18.95 -14.00 6.56
CA LEU A 235 17.57 -13.50 6.62
C LEU A 235 16.56 -14.64 6.78
N LEU A 236 16.59 -15.64 5.89
CA LEU A 236 15.52 -16.64 5.80
C LEU A 236 15.63 -17.72 6.89
N ASN A 237 16.82 -18.26 7.15
CA ASN A 237 17.03 -19.27 8.18
C ASN A 237 17.39 -18.64 9.53
N GLY A 238 18.22 -17.60 9.55
CA GLY A 238 18.65 -16.95 10.79
C GLY A 238 17.50 -16.17 11.44
N VAL A 239 17.10 -15.05 10.85
CA VAL A 239 16.11 -14.15 11.43
C VAL A 239 14.72 -14.74 11.36
N LEU A 240 14.21 -15.00 10.14
CA LEU A 240 12.79 -15.35 9.94
C LEU A 240 12.43 -16.70 10.60
N LYS A 241 13.15 -17.78 10.24
CA LYS A 241 12.86 -19.13 10.74
C LYS A 241 13.51 -19.44 12.10
N GLY A 242 14.66 -18.81 12.39
CA GLY A 242 15.41 -18.98 13.63
C GLY A 242 14.88 -18.10 14.75
N ASP A 243 15.16 -16.79 14.70
CA ASP A 243 14.83 -15.86 15.79
C ASP A 243 13.31 -15.75 16.02
N TRP A 244 12.54 -15.59 14.94
CA TRP A 244 11.08 -15.41 15.02
C TRP A 244 10.29 -16.71 15.00
N ARG A 245 10.97 -17.86 14.73
CA ARG A 245 10.35 -19.19 14.68
C ARG A 245 9.17 -19.25 13.71
N PHE A 246 9.32 -18.62 12.54
CA PHE A 246 8.27 -18.61 11.53
C PHE A 246 7.87 -20.01 11.10
N GLY A 247 6.62 -20.37 11.34
CA GLY A 247 6.05 -21.70 11.03
C GLY A 247 5.40 -21.83 9.65
N GLY A 248 5.35 -20.74 8.88
CA GLY A 248 4.85 -20.72 7.50
C GLY A 248 5.91 -21.06 6.47
N TRP A 249 5.63 -20.80 5.19
CA TRP A 249 6.59 -21.01 4.11
C TRP A 249 7.05 -19.68 3.48
N VAL A 250 8.24 -19.72 2.88
CA VAL A 250 8.82 -18.62 2.12
C VAL A 250 8.67 -18.91 0.64
N MET A 251 7.96 -18.05 -0.10
CA MET A 251 7.94 -18.05 -1.57
C MET A 251 8.85 -16.97 -2.14
N SER A 252 9.34 -17.16 -3.36
CA SER A 252 10.04 -16.10 -4.08
C SER A 252 9.07 -15.10 -4.65
N ASP A 253 9.49 -13.84 -4.81
CA ASP A 253 8.88 -12.98 -5.80
C ASP A 253 9.09 -13.56 -7.22
N TRP A 254 8.36 -13.05 -8.22
CA TRP A 254 8.24 -13.64 -9.56
C TRP A 254 9.55 -13.57 -10.35
N GLY A 255 10.30 -14.69 -10.33
CA GLY A 255 11.63 -14.78 -10.96
C GLY A 255 12.79 -14.39 -10.03
N ALA A 256 12.56 -14.20 -8.73
CA ALA A 256 13.60 -13.80 -7.76
C ALA A 256 14.47 -14.96 -7.26
N THR A 257 14.25 -16.18 -7.75
CA THR A 257 15.13 -17.33 -7.43
C THR A 257 16.35 -17.33 -8.32
N HIS A 258 17.55 -17.46 -7.75
CA HIS A 258 18.81 -17.40 -8.50
C HIS A 258 19.62 -18.70 -8.48
N SER A 259 19.23 -19.67 -7.67
CA SER A 259 19.93 -20.97 -7.58
C SER A 259 19.06 -22.06 -6.97
N THR A 260 19.36 -23.31 -7.31
CA THR A 260 18.76 -24.50 -6.70
C THR A 260 19.13 -24.62 -5.22
N ASP A 261 20.30 -24.08 -4.81
CA ASP A 261 20.76 -24.05 -3.43
C ASP A 261 19.91 -23.16 -2.49
N ALA A 262 19.08 -22.28 -3.03
CA ALA A 262 18.18 -21.42 -2.28
C ALA A 262 17.26 -22.23 -1.33
N ILE A 263 16.89 -23.46 -1.69
CA ILE A 263 16.09 -24.34 -0.83
C ILE A 263 16.78 -24.67 0.50
N ARG A 264 18.12 -24.82 0.53
CA ARG A 264 18.90 -25.01 1.76
C ARG A 264 19.06 -23.70 2.54
N LYS A 265 18.99 -22.57 1.84
CA LYS A 265 19.15 -21.24 2.44
C LYS A 265 17.84 -20.69 3.00
N GLY A 266 16.73 -21.42 2.85
CA GLY A 266 15.48 -21.08 3.48
C GLY A 266 14.33 -20.72 2.54
N LEU A 267 14.52 -20.71 1.22
CA LEU A 267 13.44 -20.63 0.26
C LEU A 267 12.66 -21.95 0.26
N ASP A 268 11.33 -21.87 0.30
CA ASP A 268 10.47 -23.05 0.28
C ASP A 268 9.76 -23.23 -1.06
N GLN A 269 9.60 -22.14 -1.86
CA GLN A 269 8.82 -22.17 -3.09
C GLN A 269 9.32 -21.12 -4.10
N GLU A 270 9.54 -21.53 -5.34
CA GLU A 270 9.91 -20.69 -6.47
C GLU A 270 8.68 -20.28 -7.26
N MET A 271 8.53 -19.01 -7.62
CA MET A 271 7.46 -18.49 -8.46
C MET A 271 8.03 -17.74 -9.67
N PRO A 272 7.34 -17.68 -10.82
CA PRO A 272 6.06 -18.33 -11.17
C PRO A 272 6.21 -19.78 -11.71
N GLY A 273 7.44 -20.26 -11.91
CA GLY A 273 7.76 -21.57 -12.48
C GLY A 273 8.85 -22.30 -11.71
N GLY A 274 9.41 -23.35 -12.28
CA GLY A 274 10.37 -24.24 -11.62
C GLY A 274 11.74 -24.28 -12.30
N THR A 275 12.31 -23.12 -12.64
CA THR A 275 13.64 -23.06 -13.26
C THR A 275 14.71 -23.69 -12.39
N TYR A 276 14.69 -23.37 -11.08
CA TYR A 276 15.66 -23.84 -10.10
C TYR A 276 15.13 -24.92 -9.18
N LEU A 277 13.86 -24.85 -8.74
CA LEU A 277 13.28 -25.81 -7.80
C LEU A 277 12.43 -26.90 -8.48
N GLY A 278 12.40 -26.95 -9.82
CA GLY A 278 11.78 -27.99 -10.61
C GLY A 278 12.78 -29.11 -11.02
N PRO A 279 12.97 -29.33 -12.35
CA PRO A 279 13.88 -30.38 -12.87
C PRO A 279 15.33 -30.26 -12.37
N ALA A 280 15.84 -29.04 -12.17
CA ALA A 280 17.18 -28.80 -11.64
C ALA A 280 17.32 -29.33 -10.19
N LEU A 281 16.33 -29.05 -9.32
CA LEU A 281 16.31 -29.60 -7.95
C LEU A 281 16.20 -31.13 -7.95
N ARG A 282 15.38 -31.70 -8.83
CA ARG A 282 15.26 -33.15 -9.00
C ARG A 282 16.61 -33.78 -9.30
N ALA A 283 17.33 -33.21 -10.27
CA ALA A 283 18.66 -33.71 -10.64
C ALA A 283 19.66 -33.60 -9.48
N ALA A 284 19.64 -32.47 -8.75
CA ALA A 284 20.50 -32.26 -7.59
C ALA A 284 20.24 -33.25 -6.43
N ILE A 285 18.96 -33.57 -6.18
CA ILE A 285 18.59 -34.57 -5.16
C ILE A 285 19.06 -35.96 -5.59
N LEU A 286 18.83 -36.37 -6.83
CA LEU A 286 19.29 -37.68 -7.34
C LEU A 286 20.82 -37.81 -7.35
N ALA A 287 21.53 -36.71 -7.58
CA ALA A 287 22.98 -36.65 -7.49
C ALA A 287 23.53 -36.57 -6.06
N GLY A 288 22.66 -36.44 -5.04
CA GLY A 288 23.04 -36.28 -3.64
C GLY A 288 23.68 -34.95 -3.26
N THR A 289 23.65 -33.92 -4.17
CA THR A 289 24.20 -32.59 -3.90
C THR A 289 23.25 -31.72 -3.05
N ILE A 290 21.95 -32.01 -3.11
CA ILE A 290 20.94 -31.44 -2.21
C ILE A 290 20.23 -32.61 -1.51
N PRO A 291 20.13 -32.61 -0.17
CA PRO A 291 19.45 -33.69 0.54
C PRO A 291 17.93 -33.58 0.32
N GLN A 292 17.27 -34.73 0.12
CA GLN A 292 15.82 -34.79 -0.02
C GLN A 292 15.08 -34.17 1.19
N SER A 293 15.69 -34.18 2.37
CA SER A 293 15.14 -33.60 3.58
C SER A 293 14.93 -32.07 3.45
N ALA A 294 15.66 -31.35 2.59
CA ALA A 294 15.42 -29.93 2.31
C ALA A 294 14.11 -29.75 1.55
N LEU A 295 13.85 -30.58 0.53
CA LEU A 295 12.55 -30.59 -0.18
C LEU A 295 11.41 -30.98 0.77
N ASP A 296 11.61 -32.03 1.58
CA ASP A 296 10.60 -32.50 2.53
C ASP A 296 10.23 -31.41 3.55
N ALA A 297 11.21 -30.64 4.02
CA ALA A 297 10.97 -29.52 4.94
C ALA A 297 10.17 -28.38 4.29
N ALA A 298 10.45 -28.04 3.03
CA ALA A 298 9.73 -27.03 2.27
C ALA A 298 8.27 -27.44 2.05
N VAL A 299 8.04 -28.64 1.50
CA VAL A 299 6.69 -29.19 1.28
C VAL A 299 5.91 -29.29 2.61
N ARG A 300 6.55 -29.72 3.68
CA ARG A 300 5.94 -29.82 5.01
C ARG A 300 5.40 -28.48 5.49
N ARG A 301 6.14 -27.36 5.30
CA ARG A 301 5.66 -26.03 5.70
C ARG A 301 4.42 -25.61 4.94
N ILE A 302 4.37 -25.85 3.63
CA ILE A 302 3.19 -25.57 2.80
C ILE A 302 1.99 -26.41 3.28
N LEU A 303 2.18 -27.72 3.46
CA LEU A 303 1.11 -28.62 3.94
C LEU A 303 0.62 -28.26 5.35
N VAL A 304 1.49 -27.78 6.25
CA VAL A 304 1.10 -27.31 7.58
C VAL A 304 0.14 -26.13 7.48
N GLN A 305 0.41 -25.17 6.61
CA GLN A 305 -0.49 -24.05 6.40
C GLN A 305 -1.79 -24.48 5.70
N MET A 306 -1.71 -25.30 4.67
CA MET A 306 -2.92 -25.86 4.03
C MET A 306 -3.82 -26.58 5.06
N LYS A 307 -3.23 -27.31 5.99
CA LYS A 307 -3.97 -27.95 7.10
C LYS A 307 -4.59 -26.91 8.03
N ALA A 308 -3.83 -25.90 8.46
CA ALA A 308 -4.31 -24.86 9.38
C ALA A 308 -5.53 -24.10 8.81
N PHE A 309 -5.56 -23.89 7.49
CA PHE A 309 -6.66 -23.24 6.77
C PHE A 309 -7.74 -24.23 6.28
N GLY A 310 -7.72 -25.48 6.70
CA GLY A 310 -8.75 -26.48 6.41
C GLY A 310 -8.73 -27.02 4.97
N LEU A 311 -7.73 -26.68 4.16
CA LEU A 311 -7.65 -27.09 2.75
C LEU A 311 -7.36 -28.60 2.62
N LEU A 312 -6.80 -29.25 3.64
CA LEU A 312 -6.51 -30.68 3.64
C LEU A 312 -7.62 -31.55 4.22
N ALA A 313 -8.81 -30.99 4.53
CA ALA A 313 -9.85 -31.72 5.25
C ALA A 313 -10.28 -33.04 4.56
N CYS A 314 -10.10 -33.15 3.24
CA CYS A 314 -10.44 -34.32 2.45
C CYS A 314 -9.22 -35.16 1.99
N ALA A 315 -8.01 -34.77 2.40
CA ALA A 315 -6.78 -35.45 2.04
C ALA A 315 -6.48 -36.66 2.96
N SER A 316 -5.88 -37.74 2.43
CA SER A 316 -5.45 -38.90 3.20
C SER A 316 -4.29 -39.62 2.50
N PRO A 317 -3.37 -40.23 3.24
CA PRO A 317 -2.30 -41.06 2.67
C PRO A 317 -2.79 -42.25 1.83
N GLY A 318 -4.00 -42.75 2.11
CA GLY A 318 -4.65 -43.84 1.37
C GLY A 318 -5.52 -43.37 0.17
N GLY A 319 -5.56 -42.07 -0.09
CA GLY A 319 -6.40 -41.49 -1.15
C GLY A 319 -7.49 -40.53 -0.61
N PRO A 320 -8.20 -39.82 -1.48
CA PRO A 320 -9.23 -38.88 -1.07
C PRO A 320 -10.29 -39.52 -0.17
N VAL A 321 -10.70 -38.86 0.90
CA VAL A 321 -11.76 -39.33 1.79
C VAL A 321 -13.07 -39.33 1.03
N THR A 322 -13.68 -40.51 0.84
CA THR A 322 -14.93 -40.69 0.08
C THR A 322 -16.06 -39.86 0.68
N GLY A 323 -16.77 -39.12 -0.14
CA GLY A 323 -17.91 -38.28 0.28
C GLY A 323 -17.51 -37.00 1.03
N CYS A 324 -16.22 -36.76 1.26
CA CYS A 324 -15.75 -35.53 1.89
C CYS A 324 -15.90 -34.33 0.94
N ARG A 325 -16.24 -33.19 1.51
CA ARG A 325 -16.26 -31.90 0.82
C ARG A 325 -15.55 -30.85 1.67
N LEU A 326 -14.77 -29.98 1.02
CA LEU A 326 -14.24 -28.79 1.67
C LEU A 326 -15.37 -27.87 2.11
N ALA A 327 -15.11 -27.03 3.12
CA ALA A 327 -16.05 -26.00 3.53
C ALA A 327 -16.47 -25.12 2.33
N PRO A 328 -17.74 -24.73 2.22
CA PRO A 328 -18.17 -23.84 1.15
C PRO A 328 -17.41 -22.50 1.24
N ARG A 329 -17.11 -21.92 0.09
CA ARG A 329 -16.52 -20.60 0.02
C ARG A 329 -17.55 -19.54 0.41
N PRO A 330 -17.17 -18.43 1.06
CA PRO A 330 -18.08 -17.34 1.35
C PRO A 330 -18.58 -16.70 0.04
N SER A 331 -19.65 -15.91 0.13
CA SER A 331 -20.13 -15.05 -0.95
C SER A 331 -19.70 -13.61 -0.70
N PHE A 332 -19.67 -12.80 -1.75
CA PHE A 332 -19.52 -11.35 -1.64
C PHE A 332 -20.65 -10.73 -0.78
N ASP A 333 -20.28 -9.73 0.02
CA ASP A 333 -21.24 -8.85 0.68
C ASP A 333 -20.95 -7.40 0.25
N GLY A 334 -21.25 -7.08 -1.02
CA GLY A 334 -20.88 -5.81 -1.63
C GLY A 334 -21.36 -4.58 -0.84
N ALA A 335 -22.49 -4.64 -0.16
CA ALA A 335 -22.95 -3.52 0.66
C ALA A 335 -22.15 -3.36 1.95
N ALA A 336 -21.71 -4.45 2.58
CA ALA A 336 -20.83 -4.38 3.74
C ALA A 336 -19.42 -3.95 3.35
N ASP A 337 -18.92 -4.45 2.21
CA ASP A 337 -17.61 -4.16 1.68
C ASP A 337 -17.47 -2.68 1.30
N ASP A 338 -18.47 -2.12 0.61
CA ASP A 338 -18.56 -0.69 0.32
C ASP A 338 -18.51 0.18 1.57
N ARG A 339 -19.20 -0.21 2.65
CA ARG A 339 -19.14 0.54 3.91
C ARG A 339 -17.74 0.55 4.53
N VAL A 340 -17.00 -0.54 4.41
CA VAL A 340 -15.61 -0.59 4.90
C VAL A 340 -14.72 0.24 3.99
N ALA A 341 -14.81 0.10 2.66
CA ALA A 341 -14.06 0.90 1.71
C ALA A 341 -14.32 2.41 1.90
N GLN A 342 -15.59 2.81 2.09
CA GLN A 342 -15.97 4.17 2.41
C GLN A 342 -15.36 4.65 3.74
N ALA A 343 -15.44 3.85 4.80
CA ALA A 343 -14.90 4.22 6.11
C ALA A 343 -13.39 4.43 6.05
N VAL A 344 -12.65 3.55 5.33
CA VAL A 344 -11.20 3.73 5.14
C VAL A 344 -10.89 5.00 4.34
N ALA A 345 -11.66 5.31 3.28
CA ALA A 345 -11.47 6.54 2.51
C ALA A 345 -11.78 7.79 3.34
N GLU A 346 -12.78 7.76 4.22
CA GLU A 346 -13.13 8.87 5.11
C GLU A 346 -12.11 9.05 6.24
N ASP A 347 -11.79 7.98 6.97
CA ASP A 347 -10.94 8.01 8.16
C ASP A 347 -9.45 8.13 7.84
N GLY A 348 -9.02 7.65 6.67
CA GLY A 348 -7.65 7.76 6.18
C GLY A 348 -7.34 9.09 5.50
N SER A 349 -8.37 9.88 5.16
CA SER A 349 -8.16 11.18 4.51
C SER A 349 -7.57 12.21 5.47
N VAL A 350 -6.59 12.98 4.99
CA VAL A 350 -5.86 13.94 5.80
C VAL A 350 -6.15 15.38 5.36
N LEU A 351 -6.70 16.18 6.24
CA LEU A 351 -6.87 17.62 6.01
C LEU A 351 -5.54 18.34 6.25
N LEU A 352 -4.89 18.75 5.16
CA LEU A 352 -3.56 19.39 5.21
C LEU A 352 -3.63 20.90 5.43
N ARG A 353 -4.69 21.55 4.92
CA ARG A 353 -4.89 23.00 5.06
C ARG A 353 -6.37 23.33 5.17
N ASN A 354 -6.72 24.28 6.05
CA ASN A 354 -8.10 24.81 6.16
C ASN A 354 -8.13 26.28 6.64
N THR A 355 -7.59 27.18 5.82
CA THR A 355 -7.48 28.60 6.14
C THR A 355 -8.85 29.29 6.07
N GLY A 356 -9.21 29.98 7.14
CA GLY A 356 -10.49 30.70 7.23
C GLY A 356 -11.72 29.77 7.22
N ASN A 357 -11.54 28.52 7.66
CA ASN A 357 -12.60 27.49 7.66
C ASN A 357 -13.25 27.33 6.26
N ALA A 358 -12.42 27.27 5.20
CA ALA A 358 -12.88 27.03 3.84
C ALA A 358 -13.67 25.71 3.73
N LEU A 359 -13.29 24.73 4.53
CA LEU A 359 -13.99 23.47 4.72
C LEU A 359 -14.54 23.38 6.15
N PRO A 360 -15.68 22.72 6.33
CA PRO A 360 -16.55 22.17 5.30
C PRO A 360 -17.31 23.25 4.52
N LEU A 361 -17.64 22.97 3.26
CA LEU A 361 -18.42 23.85 2.40
C LEU A 361 -19.80 24.13 3.01
N ARG A 362 -20.21 25.40 3.06
CA ARG A 362 -21.47 25.83 3.66
C ARG A 362 -22.11 27.01 2.91
N GLY A 363 -23.43 27.15 3.04
CA GLY A 363 -24.17 28.26 2.48
C GLY A 363 -23.97 28.45 0.97
N ALA A 364 -23.57 29.62 0.54
CA ALA A 364 -23.34 29.92 -0.88
C ALA A 364 -22.14 29.16 -1.44
N ALA A 365 -21.08 28.93 -0.64
CA ALA A 365 -19.90 28.15 -1.05
C ALA A 365 -20.22 26.68 -1.37
N ALA A 366 -21.30 26.14 -0.79
CA ALA A 366 -21.77 24.77 -1.02
C ALA A 366 -22.76 24.64 -2.19
N ARG A 367 -23.16 25.75 -2.83
CA ARG A 367 -24.22 25.77 -3.86
C ARG A 367 -23.77 26.29 -5.23
N ASP A 368 -22.55 26.78 -5.30
CA ASP A 368 -21.98 27.31 -6.54
C ASP A 368 -20.51 26.91 -6.62
N ILE A 369 -20.29 25.76 -7.27
CA ILE A 369 -19.04 25.00 -7.22
C ILE A 369 -18.56 24.72 -8.65
N ALA A 370 -17.31 25.10 -8.94
CA ALA A 370 -16.59 24.62 -10.11
C ALA A 370 -15.70 23.42 -9.71
N LEU A 371 -16.00 22.26 -10.25
CA LEU A 371 -15.15 21.05 -10.13
C LEU A 371 -14.17 21.06 -11.31
N ILE A 372 -12.89 20.99 -10.99
CA ILE A 372 -11.80 21.13 -11.96
C ILE A 372 -10.84 19.96 -11.77
N GLY A 373 -10.42 19.35 -12.86
CA GLY A 373 -9.49 18.21 -12.83
C GLY A 373 -10.15 16.91 -13.30
N THR A 374 -9.41 16.16 -14.10
CA THR A 374 -9.86 14.87 -14.65
C THR A 374 -10.39 13.91 -13.58
N PRO A 375 -9.77 13.79 -12.36
CA PRO A 375 -10.25 12.86 -11.33
C PRO A 375 -11.64 13.15 -10.78
N ALA A 376 -12.17 14.37 -10.96
CA ALA A 376 -13.54 14.66 -10.54
C ALA A 376 -14.59 13.79 -11.26
N LYS A 377 -14.33 13.45 -12.53
CA LYS A 377 -15.22 12.65 -13.39
C LYS A 377 -14.68 11.23 -13.65
N TYR A 378 -13.38 11.10 -13.75
CA TYR A 378 -12.68 9.83 -13.98
C TYR A 378 -11.73 9.57 -12.81
N PRO A 379 -12.26 9.05 -11.69
CA PRO A 379 -11.53 8.99 -10.44
C PRO A 379 -10.32 8.04 -10.52
N VAL A 380 -9.20 8.48 -9.93
CA VAL A 380 -8.02 7.66 -9.69
C VAL A 380 -8.25 6.91 -8.38
N ILE A 381 -8.66 5.65 -8.47
CA ILE A 381 -9.06 4.85 -7.30
C ILE A 381 -7.93 4.05 -6.69
N GLY A 382 -6.85 3.78 -7.45
CA GLY A 382 -5.73 2.93 -7.04
C GLY A 382 -4.50 3.21 -7.88
N GLY A 383 -3.37 2.63 -7.49
CA GLY A 383 -2.13 2.65 -8.27
C GLY A 383 -2.04 1.51 -9.28
N GLY A 384 -0.99 1.54 -10.09
CA GLY A 384 -0.74 0.57 -11.16
C GLY A 384 0.07 -0.67 -10.72
N GLY A 385 0.22 -1.63 -11.64
CA GLY A 385 0.98 -2.85 -11.41
C GLY A 385 0.17 -3.99 -10.82
N SER A 386 0.80 -4.85 -10.02
CA SER A 386 0.16 -6.02 -9.40
C SER A 386 -0.96 -5.66 -8.42
N SER A 387 -0.97 -4.45 -7.89
CA SER A 387 -2.01 -3.93 -6.98
C SER A 387 -3.26 -3.42 -7.67
N GLN A 388 -3.27 -3.31 -8.99
CA GLN A 388 -4.42 -2.78 -9.74
C GLN A 388 -5.61 -3.72 -9.67
N VAL A 389 -6.74 -3.22 -9.15
CA VAL A 389 -7.99 -3.97 -8.97
C VAL A 389 -9.05 -3.49 -9.96
N THR A 390 -9.75 -4.42 -10.61
CA THR A 390 -10.97 -4.10 -11.34
C THR A 390 -12.12 -3.97 -10.34
N PRO A 391 -12.69 -2.75 -10.16
CA PRO A 391 -13.68 -2.51 -9.12
C PRO A 391 -15.04 -3.12 -9.48
N THR A 392 -15.84 -3.51 -8.47
CA THR A 392 -17.25 -3.90 -8.67
C THR A 392 -18.12 -2.72 -9.07
N ARG A 393 -17.74 -1.52 -8.65
CA ARG A 393 -18.36 -0.22 -8.99
C ARG A 393 -17.42 0.92 -8.61
N VAL A 394 -17.70 2.11 -9.11
CA VAL A 394 -16.97 3.32 -8.75
C VAL A 394 -17.95 4.46 -8.49
N THR A 395 -17.77 5.19 -7.39
CA THR A 395 -18.44 6.47 -7.15
C THR A 395 -17.56 7.61 -7.65
N THR A 396 -18.14 8.55 -8.41
CA THR A 396 -17.38 9.71 -8.91
C THR A 396 -17.57 10.94 -8.02
N PRO A 397 -16.53 11.74 -7.76
CA PRO A 397 -16.70 13.01 -7.05
C PRO A 397 -17.73 13.92 -7.69
N LEU A 398 -17.78 14.00 -9.02
CA LEU A 398 -18.73 14.82 -9.75
C LEU A 398 -20.19 14.46 -9.41
N ASP A 399 -20.53 13.18 -9.48
CA ASP A 399 -21.90 12.73 -9.22
C ASP A 399 -22.28 12.93 -7.75
N GLU A 400 -21.40 12.53 -6.83
CA GLU A 400 -21.72 12.57 -5.40
C GLU A 400 -21.70 14.00 -4.83
N ILE A 401 -20.82 14.89 -5.32
CA ILE A 401 -20.84 16.31 -4.97
C ILE A 401 -22.10 16.98 -5.54
N THR A 402 -22.46 16.71 -6.80
CA THR A 402 -23.68 17.25 -7.42
C THR A 402 -24.93 16.82 -6.65
N LYS A 403 -25.03 15.55 -6.33
CA LYS A 403 -26.11 14.98 -5.54
C LYS A 403 -26.18 15.60 -4.13
N ARG A 404 -25.03 15.78 -3.47
CA ARG A 404 -24.95 16.33 -2.11
C ARG A 404 -25.25 17.83 -2.07
N ALA A 405 -24.81 18.60 -3.09
CA ALA A 405 -25.09 20.03 -3.22
C ALA A 405 -26.60 20.32 -3.39
N GLY A 406 -27.32 19.41 -4.07
CA GLY A 406 -28.76 19.47 -4.24
C GLY A 406 -29.20 20.25 -5.49
N ARG A 407 -30.53 20.24 -5.77
CA ARG A 407 -31.11 20.74 -7.02
C ARG A 407 -30.98 22.27 -7.23
N ASP A 408 -30.86 23.00 -6.12
CA ASP A 408 -30.73 24.46 -6.16
C ASP A 408 -29.26 24.92 -6.25
N ALA A 409 -28.34 24.00 -6.44
CA ALA A 409 -26.92 24.27 -6.58
C ALA A 409 -26.51 24.28 -8.06
N THR A 410 -25.54 25.12 -8.38
CA THR A 410 -24.84 25.11 -9.66
C THR A 410 -23.50 24.38 -9.45
N VAL A 411 -23.36 23.20 -10.05
CA VAL A 411 -22.09 22.46 -10.06
C VAL A 411 -21.65 22.33 -11.51
N THR A 412 -20.50 22.90 -11.83
CA THR A 412 -19.91 22.81 -13.17
C THR A 412 -18.68 21.93 -13.15
N TYR A 413 -18.34 21.33 -14.27
CA TYR A 413 -17.14 20.50 -14.43
C TYR A 413 -16.32 20.92 -15.63
N THR A 414 -14.99 20.99 -15.44
CA THR A 414 -14.01 21.11 -16.52
C THR A 414 -12.78 20.23 -16.21
N PRO A 415 -12.16 19.58 -17.20
CA PRO A 415 -10.96 18.76 -16.94
C PRO A 415 -9.75 19.60 -16.52
N GLY A 416 -9.69 20.88 -16.91
CA GLY A 416 -8.55 21.77 -16.62
C GLY A 416 -7.28 21.37 -17.35
N ILE A 417 -6.78 20.17 -17.06
CA ILE A 417 -5.79 19.45 -17.85
C ILE A 417 -6.47 18.18 -18.33
N ASP A 418 -6.60 18.04 -19.62
CA ASP A 418 -7.07 16.79 -20.21
C ASP A 418 -5.91 15.78 -20.21
N THR A 419 -6.04 14.70 -19.46
CA THR A 419 -5.06 13.61 -19.41
C THR A 419 -5.56 12.33 -20.07
N ILE A 420 -6.73 12.37 -20.70
CA ILE A 420 -7.31 11.26 -21.48
C ILE A 420 -7.07 11.45 -22.97
N GLY A 421 -7.26 12.67 -23.45
CA GLY A 421 -7.06 13.03 -24.85
C GLY A 421 -8.07 12.42 -25.81
N VAL A 422 -7.72 12.51 -27.08
CA VAL A 422 -8.47 11.92 -28.19
C VAL A 422 -7.56 11.00 -29.01
N LEU A 423 -8.13 10.02 -29.71
CA LEU A 423 -7.36 9.19 -30.65
C LEU A 423 -6.53 10.06 -31.58
N VAL A 424 -5.27 9.71 -31.76
CA VAL A 424 -4.43 10.38 -32.78
C VAL A 424 -5.07 10.18 -34.14
N PRO A 425 -5.48 11.26 -34.86
CA PRO A 425 -6.26 11.13 -36.07
C PRO A 425 -5.44 10.64 -37.26
N ALA A 426 -6.12 10.08 -38.27
CA ALA A 426 -5.47 9.59 -39.49
C ALA A 426 -4.68 10.67 -40.25
N SER A 427 -5.05 11.93 -40.12
CA SER A 427 -4.31 13.06 -40.69
C SER A 427 -2.95 13.30 -40.05
N ALA A 428 -2.78 12.89 -38.80
CA ALA A 428 -1.55 13.09 -38.03
C ALA A 428 -0.71 11.80 -37.91
N LEU A 429 -1.29 10.60 -38.06
CA LEU A 429 -0.58 9.34 -37.87
C LEU A 429 -0.58 8.49 -39.13
N SER A 430 0.61 8.18 -39.64
CA SER A 430 0.75 7.30 -40.81
C SER A 430 0.12 5.92 -40.51
N GLY A 431 -0.66 5.40 -41.47
CA GLY A 431 -1.37 4.14 -41.34
C GLY A 431 -2.65 4.22 -40.51
N GLY A 432 -3.08 5.44 -40.10
CA GLY A 432 -4.32 5.70 -39.39
C GLY A 432 -4.26 5.53 -37.87
N PRO A 433 -5.38 5.76 -37.17
CA PRO A 433 -5.46 5.64 -35.72
C PRO A 433 -5.11 4.24 -35.22
N ILE A 434 -4.55 4.16 -34.05
CA ILE A 434 -4.30 2.90 -33.34
C ILE A 434 -5.37 2.78 -32.26
N ASP A 435 -6.31 1.86 -32.48
CA ASP A 435 -7.34 1.48 -31.50
C ASP A 435 -7.63 -0.02 -31.67
N LEU A 436 -6.96 -0.80 -30.83
CA LEU A 436 -7.09 -2.25 -30.71
C LEU A 436 -7.87 -2.58 -29.44
N THR A 437 -9.06 -1.97 -29.29
CA THR A 437 -9.96 -2.20 -28.14
C THR A 437 -11.25 -2.87 -28.60
N GLY A 438 -12.00 -3.46 -27.66
CA GLY A 438 -13.25 -4.17 -28.00
C GLY A 438 -13.04 -5.31 -28.99
N ASP A 439 -13.80 -5.32 -30.09
CA ASP A 439 -13.73 -6.37 -31.15
C ASP A 439 -12.40 -6.35 -31.92
N ALA A 440 -11.64 -5.26 -31.86
CA ALA A 440 -10.33 -5.15 -32.50
C ALA A 440 -9.17 -5.63 -31.61
N ALA A 441 -9.45 -6.04 -30.37
CA ALA A 441 -8.44 -6.53 -29.43
C ALA A 441 -7.76 -7.81 -29.95
N LEU A 442 -6.47 -7.96 -29.66
CA LEU A 442 -5.71 -9.11 -30.11
C LEU A 442 -5.89 -10.31 -29.17
N PRO A 443 -5.85 -11.54 -29.67
CA PRO A 443 -5.88 -12.74 -28.84
C PRO A 443 -4.80 -12.71 -27.76
N ASN A 444 -5.11 -13.33 -26.61
CA ASN A 444 -4.17 -13.48 -25.50
C ASN A 444 -2.80 -14.02 -25.95
N GLY A 445 -1.73 -13.43 -25.44
CA GLY A 445 -0.35 -13.82 -25.72
C GLY A 445 0.22 -13.31 -27.04
N GLN A 446 -0.58 -12.60 -27.85
CA GLN A 446 -0.05 -11.87 -28.99
C GLN A 446 0.65 -10.60 -28.57
N SER A 447 1.41 -10.03 -29.50
CA SER A 447 2.12 -8.76 -29.30
C SER A 447 1.74 -7.78 -30.41
N PHE A 448 1.67 -6.50 -30.05
CA PHE A 448 1.50 -5.42 -31.00
C PHE A 448 2.74 -4.53 -30.99
N VAL A 449 3.52 -4.60 -32.07
CA VAL A 449 4.75 -3.82 -32.23
C VAL A 449 4.67 -3.04 -33.53
N THR A 450 4.79 -1.71 -33.47
CA THR A 450 4.73 -0.86 -34.65
C THR A 450 5.51 0.43 -34.41
N THR A 451 6.05 0.99 -35.51
CA THR A 451 6.54 2.37 -35.55
C THR A 451 5.78 3.13 -36.61
N ARG A 452 5.29 4.32 -36.27
CA ARG A 452 4.47 5.18 -37.11
C ARG A 452 5.10 6.57 -37.22
N THR A 453 4.85 7.26 -38.34
CA THR A 453 5.18 8.67 -38.46
C THR A 453 4.04 9.50 -37.87
N LEU A 454 4.35 10.35 -36.90
CA LEU A 454 3.47 11.36 -36.32
C LEU A 454 3.81 12.71 -36.94
N THR A 455 2.83 13.39 -37.54
CA THR A 455 2.98 14.72 -38.07
C THR A 455 2.28 15.72 -37.15
N VAL A 456 2.99 16.74 -36.69
CA VAL A 456 2.46 17.80 -35.83
C VAL A 456 2.62 19.16 -36.53
N ASP A 457 1.55 19.96 -36.49
CA ASP A 457 1.50 21.25 -37.18
C ASP A 457 2.05 22.40 -36.32
N THR A 458 2.19 22.17 -35.02
CA THR A 458 2.57 23.22 -34.06
C THR A 458 3.66 22.72 -33.13
N THR A 459 4.69 23.51 -32.92
CA THR A 459 5.68 23.26 -31.89
C THR A 459 5.08 23.46 -30.49
N GLY A 460 5.31 22.51 -29.58
CA GLY A 460 4.86 22.62 -28.20
C GLY A 460 4.83 21.27 -27.46
N ASP A 461 4.28 21.26 -26.27
CA ASP A 461 4.17 20.10 -25.40
C ASP A 461 2.92 19.29 -25.72
N TYR A 462 3.11 18.08 -26.20
CA TYR A 462 2.06 17.10 -26.48
C TYR A 462 2.02 16.09 -25.34
N LEU A 463 0.84 15.83 -24.79
CA LEU A 463 0.63 14.64 -23.97
C LEU A 463 0.36 13.48 -24.92
N ILE A 464 1.21 12.46 -24.94
CA ILE A 464 1.02 11.24 -25.71
C ILE A 464 0.76 10.11 -24.72
N ASP A 465 -0.31 9.35 -24.95
CA ASP A 465 -0.77 8.29 -24.03
C ASP A 465 -0.98 6.99 -24.79
N LEU A 466 -0.14 5.99 -24.51
CA LEU A 466 -0.36 4.61 -24.89
C LEU A 466 -1.20 3.94 -23.80
N GLN A 467 -2.43 3.63 -24.12
CA GLN A 467 -3.32 2.90 -23.22
C GLN A 467 -3.27 1.41 -23.61
N ALA A 468 -2.95 0.54 -22.66
CA ALA A 468 -2.80 -0.88 -22.92
C ALA A 468 -3.42 -1.75 -21.83
N ALA A 469 -3.78 -2.99 -22.18
CA ALA A 469 -4.26 -4.01 -21.24
C ALA A 469 -3.67 -5.37 -21.58
N GLN A 470 -3.45 -6.21 -20.58
CA GLN A 470 -3.02 -7.61 -20.68
C GLN A 470 -1.62 -7.80 -21.28
N GLY A 471 -0.66 -6.94 -20.93
CA GLY A 471 0.71 -7.06 -21.43
C GLY A 471 1.72 -6.14 -20.76
N ILE A 472 2.92 -6.09 -21.32
CA ILE A 472 3.95 -5.10 -21.01
C ILE A 472 3.96 -4.08 -22.13
N ALA A 473 3.86 -2.80 -21.79
CA ALA A 473 3.77 -1.72 -22.74
C ALA A 473 5.01 -0.82 -22.71
N ALA A 474 5.43 -0.35 -23.88
CA ALA A 474 6.45 0.68 -24.02
C ALA A 474 6.08 1.64 -25.17
N LEU A 475 6.25 2.93 -24.92
CA LEU A 475 6.04 4.02 -25.86
C LEU A 475 7.39 4.71 -26.12
N THR A 476 7.74 4.87 -27.39
CA THR A 476 8.93 5.63 -27.79
C THR A 476 8.55 6.79 -28.69
N VAL A 477 9.25 7.91 -28.56
CA VAL A 477 9.14 9.06 -29.45
C VAL A 477 10.55 9.42 -29.93
N ASP A 478 10.74 9.51 -31.24
CA ASP A 478 12.04 9.75 -31.88
C ASP A 478 13.16 8.83 -31.36
N GLY A 479 12.80 7.55 -31.14
CA GLY A 479 13.71 6.52 -30.64
C GLY A 479 13.96 6.55 -29.14
N THR A 480 13.47 7.56 -28.42
CA THR A 480 13.60 7.64 -26.95
C THR A 480 12.38 7.03 -26.29
N GLN A 481 12.57 6.09 -25.35
CA GLN A 481 11.48 5.57 -24.54
C GLN A 481 10.98 6.63 -23.58
N VAL A 482 9.69 6.99 -23.69
CA VAL A 482 9.07 8.06 -22.91
C VAL A 482 8.12 7.53 -21.84
N ALA A 483 7.58 6.32 -22.01
CA ALA A 483 6.78 5.65 -21.01
C ALA A 483 6.85 4.12 -21.18
N SER A 484 6.77 3.37 -20.09
CA SER A 484 6.65 1.91 -20.12
C SER A 484 6.14 1.37 -18.79
N GLY A 485 5.64 0.13 -18.79
CA GLY A 485 5.21 -0.54 -17.56
C GLY A 485 4.33 -1.76 -17.80
N PHE A 486 3.70 -2.22 -16.74
CA PHE A 486 2.84 -3.40 -16.73
C PHE A 486 1.37 -3.02 -16.85
N ALA A 487 0.67 -3.62 -17.80
CA ALA A 487 -0.78 -3.53 -17.99
C ALA A 487 -1.41 -4.88 -17.61
N LEU A 488 -1.47 -5.18 -16.30
CA LEU A 488 -1.82 -6.51 -15.78
C LEU A 488 -3.32 -6.75 -15.62
N SER A 489 -4.14 -5.70 -15.77
CA SER A 489 -5.59 -5.77 -15.65
C SER A 489 -6.27 -5.91 -17.02
N SER A 490 -7.57 -6.19 -17.04
CA SER A 490 -8.42 -6.07 -18.22
C SER A 490 -8.80 -4.63 -18.56
N GLU A 491 -8.65 -3.71 -17.62
CA GLU A 491 -8.81 -2.28 -17.80
C GLU A 491 -7.59 -1.68 -18.49
N LEU A 492 -7.80 -0.66 -19.32
CA LEU A 492 -6.71 0.06 -19.97
C LEU A 492 -5.87 0.82 -18.94
N THR A 493 -4.61 0.47 -18.86
CA THR A 493 -3.58 1.18 -18.09
C THR A 493 -2.94 2.24 -18.99
N HIS A 494 -2.70 3.41 -18.43
CA HIS A 494 -2.14 4.54 -19.15
C HIS A 494 -0.62 4.61 -19.03
N PHE A 495 0.05 4.79 -20.14
CA PHE A 495 1.49 5.02 -20.25
C PHE A 495 1.71 6.37 -20.95
N ARG A 496 1.77 7.43 -20.17
CA ARG A 496 1.72 8.83 -20.61
C ARG A 496 3.05 9.52 -20.49
N ALA A 497 3.31 10.40 -21.43
CA ALA A 497 4.40 11.36 -21.32
C ALA A 497 4.03 12.70 -21.96
N ILE A 498 4.49 13.80 -21.36
CA ILE A 498 4.57 15.08 -22.04
C ILE A 498 5.86 15.11 -22.85
N VAL A 499 5.72 15.29 -24.15
CA VAL A 499 6.85 15.33 -25.08
C VAL A 499 6.81 16.66 -25.84
N HIS A 500 7.93 17.42 -25.78
CA HIS A 500 8.07 18.61 -26.58
C HIS A 500 8.39 18.26 -28.04
N LEU A 501 7.46 18.54 -28.96
CA LEU A 501 7.62 18.27 -30.39
C LEU A 501 7.71 19.58 -31.17
N THR A 502 8.65 19.61 -32.12
CA THR A 502 8.72 20.70 -33.12
C THR A 502 7.73 20.45 -34.22
N ALA A 503 7.18 21.49 -34.87
CA ALA A 503 6.34 21.30 -36.04
C ALA A 503 7.08 20.50 -37.12
N GLY A 504 6.46 19.42 -37.62
CA GLY A 504 7.08 18.50 -38.56
C GLY A 504 6.71 17.06 -38.31
N THR A 505 7.62 16.15 -38.71
CA THR A 505 7.41 14.70 -38.60
C THR A 505 8.30 14.10 -37.51
N HIS A 506 7.70 13.25 -36.68
CA HIS A 506 8.32 12.50 -35.59
C HIS A 506 8.04 11.01 -35.75
N SER A 507 8.85 10.16 -35.12
CA SER A 507 8.56 8.72 -35.07
C SER A 507 7.90 8.36 -33.72
N VAL A 508 6.81 7.60 -33.75
CA VAL A 508 6.18 7.03 -32.54
C VAL A 508 6.23 5.52 -32.64
N GLY A 509 6.94 4.90 -31.71
CA GLY A 509 7.06 3.45 -31.57
C GLY A 509 6.19 2.94 -30.42
N ILE A 510 5.45 1.88 -30.68
CA ILE A 510 4.59 1.20 -29.72
C ILE A 510 5.01 -0.26 -29.65
N ASN A 511 5.21 -0.73 -28.44
CA ASN A 511 5.42 -2.15 -28.16
C ASN A 511 4.49 -2.55 -27.01
N VAL A 512 3.51 -3.42 -27.29
CA VAL A 512 2.69 -4.06 -26.26
C VAL A 512 2.86 -5.56 -26.42
N THR A 513 3.50 -6.20 -25.43
CA THR A 513 3.82 -7.63 -25.44
C THR A 513 2.92 -8.36 -24.47
N GLY A 514 2.12 -9.30 -24.97
CA GLY A 514 1.25 -10.13 -24.13
C GLY A 514 2.04 -11.11 -23.26
N ILE A 515 1.51 -11.40 -22.08
CA ILE A 515 2.11 -12.32 -21.10
C ILE A 515 1.15 -13.49 -20.84
N PRO A 516 1.12 -14.52 -21.74
CA PRO A 516 0.12 -15.59 -21.65
C PRO A 516 0.34 -16.55 -20.47
N SER A 517 1.44 -16.43 -19.76
CA SER A 517 1.76 -17.30 -18.63
C SER A 517 0.80 -17.13 -17.45
N PHE A 518 0.28 -15.92 -17.25
CA PHE A 518 -0.67 -15.61 -16.18
C PHE A 518 -1.79 -14.63 -16.54
N LEU A 519 -1.74 -13.99 -17.71
CA LEU A 519 -2.81 -13.14 -18.20
C LEU A 519 -3.73 -13.93 -19.13
N THR A 520 -5.04 -13.76 -19.04
CA THR A 520 -6.04 -14.58 -19.74
C THR A 520 -6.90 -13.80 -20.71
N GLY A 521 -6.91 -12.46 -20.61
CA GLY A 521 -7.70 -11.59 -21.46
C GLY A 521 -7.05 -11.26 -22.79
N PRO A 522 -7.80 -10.66 -23.72
CA PRO A 522 -7.27 -10.16 -25.00
C PRO A 522 -6.35 -8.96 -24.75
N LEU A 523 -5.25 -8.88 -25.51
CA LEU A 523 -4.37 -7.73 -25.51
C LEU A 523 -5.07 -6.55 -26.17
N GLN A 524 -5.03 -5.39 -25.49
CA GLN A 524 -5.57 -4.14 -25.99
C GLN A 524 -4.50 -3.07 -26.08
N ALA A 525 -4.58 -2.19 -27.06
CA ALA A 525 -3.70 -1.05 -27.24
C ALA A 525 -4.42 0.09 -27.94
N ARG A 526 -4.28 1.31 -27.42
CA ARG A 526 -4.85 2.53 -28.02
C ARG A 526 -3.89 3.69 -27.86
N LEU A 527 -3.72 4.52 -28.90
CA LEU A 527 -2.88 5.71 -28.85
C LEU A 527 -3.73 6.96 -28.87
N THR A 528 -3.64 7.75 -27.80
CA THR A 528 -4.28 9.05 -27.70
C THR A 528 -3.28 10.17 -27.52
N TRP A 529 -3.71 11.41 -27.75
CA TRP A 529 -2.91 12.59 -27.53
C TRP A 529 -3.75 13.78 -27.06
N VAL A 530 -3.06 14.73 -26.42
CA VAL A 530 -3.57 16.09 -26.20
C VAL A 530 -2.59 17.06 -26.85
N THR A 531 -3.10 17.87 -27.79
CA THR A 531 -2.28 18.89 -28.44
C THR A 531 -2.07 20.11 -27.53
N PRO A 532 -1.03 20.94 -27.77
CA PRO A 532 -0.80 22.17 -26.99
C PRO A 532 -2.00 23.12 -27.00
N GLN A 533 -2.72 23.21 -28.12
CA GLN A 533 -3.93 24.05 -28.26
C GLN A 533 -5.08 23.49 -27.42
N ALA A 534 -5.30 22.18 -27.43
CA ALA A 534 -6.33 21.55 -26.61
C ALA A 534 -6.03 21.69 -25.10
N ALA A 535 -4.75 21.51 -24.71
CA ALA A 535 -4.31 21.71 -23.34
C ALA A 535 -4.54 23.15 -22.88
N GLN A 536 -4.19 24.15 -23.70
CA GLN A 536 -4.41 25.56 -23.35
C GLN A 536 -5.91 25.89 -23.28
N ALA A 537 -6.71 25.40 -24.22
CA ALA A 537 -8.17 25.61 -24.20
C ALA A 537 -8.83 25.01 -22.95
N ALA A 538 -8.38 23.82 -22.50
CA ALA A 538 -8.86 23.19 -21.28
C ALA A 538 -8.51 24.03 -20.02
N LEU A 539 -7.28 24.55 -19.97
CA LEU A 539 -6.83 25.43 -18.89
C LEU A 539 -7.65 26.74 -18.87
N ASP A 540 -7.87 27.38 -20.02
CA ASP A 540 -8.64 28.62 -20.12
C ASP A 540 -10.10 28.41 -19.69
N ALA A 541 -10.71 27.29 -20.05
CA ALA A 541 -12.06 26.92 -19.61
C ALA A 541 -12.13 26.71 -18.09
N ALA A 542 -11.11 26.06 -17.50
CA ALA A 542 -11.05 25.88 -16.05
C ALA A 542 -10.93 27.21 -15.30
N VAL A 543 -10.06 28.12 -15.79
CA VAL A 543 -9.88 29.45 -15.22
C VAL A 543 -11.18 30.27 -15.34
N ALA A 544 -11.88 30.22 -16.49
CA ALA A 544 -13.15 30.92 -16.69
C ALA A 544 -14.24 30.37 -15.75
N GLY A 545 -14.36 29.06 -15.61
CA GLY A 545 -15.29 28.41 -14.66
C GLY A 545 -14.98 28.77 -13.21
N ALA A 546 -13.69 28.72 -12.81
CA ALA A 546 -13.27 29.11 -11.48
C ALA A 546 -13.63 30.59 -11.15
N ARG A 547 -13.48 31.51 -12.12
CA ARG A 547 -13.73 32.93 -11.92
C ARG A 547 -15.20 33.23 -11.60
N THR A 548 -16.13 32.44 -12.11
CA THR A 548 -17.57 32.64 -11.94
C THR A 548 -18.13 31.93 -10.72
N ALA A 549 -17.51 30.85 -10.27
CA ALA A 549 -17.98 30.05 -9.13
C ALA A 549 -17.61 30.67 -7.78
N ARG A 550 -18.42 30.39 -6.75
CA ARG A 550 -18.13 30.80 -5.36
C ARG A 550 -16.98 29.98 -4.79
N THR A 551 -16.87 28.72 -5.18
CA THR A 551 -15.81 27.82 -4.75
C THR A 551 -15.28 27.05 -5.95
N ALA A 552 -13.98 27.00 -6.11
CA ALA A 552 -13.34 26.08 -7.05
C ALA A 552 -12.72 24.91 -6.27
N VAL A 553 -13.11 23.69 -6.63
CA VAL A 553 -12.52 22.46 -6.09
C VAL A 553 -11.68 21.83 -7.19
N VAL A 554 -10.36 21.82 -6.99
CA VAL A 554 -9.41 21.26 -7.96
C VAL A 554 -9.01 19.87 -7.50
N PHE A 555 -9.22 18.88 -8.36
CA PHE A 555 -8.77 17.49 -8.16
C PHE A 555 -7.44 17.31 -8.88
N ALA A 556 -6.43 16.88 -8.13
CA ALA A 556 -5.10 16.59 -8.65
C ALA A 556 -4.63 15.20 -8.17
N TYR A 557 -3.71 14.59 -8.91
CA TYR A 557 -3.29 13.21 -8.67
C TYR A 557 -1.84 12.97 -9.09
N ASP A 558 -1.27 11.88 -8.58
CA ASP A 558 -0.04 11.29 -9.10
C ASP A 558 -0.31 9.88 -9.68
N GLU A 559 0.71 9.24 -10.22
CA GLU A 559 0.64 7.90 -10.82
C GLU A 559 1.68 7.00 -10.17
N GLY A 560 1.39 6.53 -8.94
CA GLY A 560 2.18 5.48 -8.30
C GLY A 560 1.96 4.14 -9.00
N THR A 561 3.04 3.42 -9.30
CA THR A 561 2.97 2.14 -10.01
C THR A 561 4.13 1.23 -9.62
N GLU A 562 3.92 -0.06 -9.78
CA GLU A 562 4.99 -1.05 -9.77
C GLU A 562 5.84 -0.94 -11.03
N GLY A 563 7.15 -1.15 -10.89
CA GLY A 563 8.13 -1.19 -11.97
C GLY A 563 8.76 0.16 -12.32
N ALA A 564 8.32 1.26 -11.72
CA ALA A 564 8.89 2.58 -11.95
C ALA A 564 8.75 3.49 -10.73
N ASP A 565 9.83 4.18 -10.37
CA ASP A 565 9.82 5.27 -9.41
C ASP A 565 9.48 6.60 -10.08
N ARG A 566 8.95 7.54 -9.31
CA ARG A 566 8.70 8.91 -9.78
C ARG A 566 10.03 9.66 -9.94
N THR A 567 10.12 10.49 -10.97
CA THR A 567 11.30 11.32 -11.24
C THR A 567 11.31 12.63 -10.47
N SER A 568 10.16 13.03 -9.90
CA SER A 568 9.96 14.24 -9.11
C SER A 568 8.77 14.06 -8.17
N LEU A 569 8.75 14.83 -7.08
CA LEU A 569 7.60 14.94 -6.18
C LEU A 569 6.55 15.97 -6.66
N ALA A 570 6.80 16.68 -7.76
CA ALA A 570 5.81 17.55 -8.37
C ALA A 570 4.63 16.74 -8.92
N LEU A 571 3.46 17.35 -8.93
CA LEU A 571 2.28 16.76 -9.58
C LEU A 571 2.53 16.63 -11.09
N PRO A 572 2.26 15.46 -11.70
CA PRO A 572 2.52 15.25 -13.12
C PRO A 572 1.63 16.13 -14.01
N TYR A 573 1.98 16.22 -15.29
CA TYR A 573 1.16 16.85 -16.36
C TYR A 573 0.86 18.33 -16.13
N HIS A 574 1.78 19.10 -15.50
CA HIS A 574 1.61 20.53 -15.21
C HIS A 574 0.41 20.85 -14.30
N GLN A 575 -0.04 19.91 -13.44
CA GLN A 575 -1.17 20.15 -12.53
C GLN A 575 -0.89 21.30 -11.55
N ASP A 576 0.36 21.53 -11.15
CA ASP A 576 0.71 22.69 -10.33
C ASP A 576 0.36 24.01 -11.02
N ARG A 577 0.62 24.13 -12.33
CA ARG A 577 0.24 25.31 -13.15
C ARG A 577 -1.28 25.50 -13.19
N LEU A 578 -2.05 24.41 -13.29
CA LEU A 578 -3.51 24.48 -13.24
C LEU A 578 -3.99 25.05 -11.91
N ILE A 579 -3.47 24.52 -10.79
CA ILE A 579 -3.85 24.97 -9.45
C ILE A 579 -3.50 26.43 -9.24
N GLU A 580 -2.33 26.86 -9.67
CA GLU A 580 -1.89 28.26 -9.60
C GLU A 580 -2.79 29.20 -10.42
N ALA A 581 -3.13 28.83 -11.66
CA ALA A 581 -3.99 29.63 -12.54
C ALA A 581 -5.43 29.75 -11.98
N VAL A 582 -5.97 28.65 -11.44
CA VAL A 582 -7.27 28.64 -10.76
C VAL A 582 -7.24 29.48 -9.49
N ALA A 583 -6.18 29.38 -8.68
CA ALA A 583 -6.03 30.18 -7.45
C ALA A 583 -5.85 31.69 -7.74
N ALA A 584 -5.28 32.05 -8.88
CA ALA A 584 -5.22 33.45 -9.32
C ALA A 584 -6.59 33.99 -9.76
N ALA A 585 -7.49 33.11 -10.23
CA ALA A 585 -8.81 33.47 -10.71
C ALA A 585 -9.90 33.48 -9.62
N ASN A 586 -9.75 32.67 -8.59
CA ASN A 586 -10.71 32.49 -7.49
C ASN A 586 -10.00 32.44 -6.13
N PRO A 587 -10.37 33.29 -5.15
CA PRO A 587 -9.76 33.30 -3.83
C PRO A 587 -10.21 32.13 -2.92
N ASN A 588 -11.23 31.36 -3.32
CA ASN A 588 -11.81 30.27 -2.54
C ASN A 588 -11.53 28.92 -3.22
N VAL A 589 -10.26 28.55 -3.29
CA VAL A 589 -9.82 27.28 -3.87
C VAL A 589 -9.60 26.24 -2.79
N VAL A 590 -10.15 25.06 -3.03
CA VAL A 590 -9.87 23.82 -2.30
C VAL A 590 -9.21 22.83 -3.27
N VAL A 591 -8.12 22.20 -2.87
CA VAL A 591 -7.48 21.14 -3.65
C VAL A 591 -7.76 19.80 -2.97
N VAL A 592 -8.20 18.83 -3.76
CA VAL A 592 -8.34 17.42 -3.36
C VAL A 592 -7.24 16.66 -4.08
N LEU A 593 -6.38 16.02 -3.30
CA LEU A 593 -5.27 15.22 -3.81
C LEU A 593 -5.65 13.73 -3.79
N ASN A 594 -5.39 13.06 -4.91
CA ASN A 594 -5.45 11.60 -5.02
C ASN A 594 -4.03 11.11 -5.33
N THR A 595 -3.18 11.01 -4.31
CA THR A 595 -1.77 10.69 -4.48
C THR A 595 -1.36 9.43 -3.72
N GLY A 596 -0.44 8.67 -4.30
CA GLY A 596 0.08 7.45 -3.68
C GLY A 596 1.17 7.70 -2.63
N SER A 597 1.75 8.91 -2.64
CA SER A 597 2.86 9.29 -1.77
C SER A 597 2.92 10.81 -1.64
N ALA A 598 3.94 11.31 -0.92
CA ALA A 598 4.16 12.74 -0.75
C ALA A 598 4.34 13.48 -2.09
N VAL A 599 3.77 14.67 -2.18
CA VAL A 599 3.93 15.59 -3.32
C VAL A 599 4.32 16.98 -2.85
N THR A 600 5.02 17.73 -3.71
CA THR A 600 5.31 19.14 -3.48
C THR A 600 4.09 20.00 -3.78
N MET A 601 3.97 21.15 -3.11
CA MET A 601 2.81 22.04 -3.24
C MET A 601 3.26 23.50 -3.36
N PRO A 602 3.87 23.93 -4.47
CA PRO A 602 4.36 25.31 -4.62
C PRO A 602 3.22 26.35 -4.50
N TRP A 603 2.02 25.93 -4.79
CA TRP A 603 0.78 26.71 -4.73
C TRP A 603 0.11 26.74 -3.34
N LEU A 604 0.63 26.04 -2.33
CA LEU A 604 -0.03 25.82 -1.02
C LEU A 604 -0.48 27.13 -0.36
N SER A 605 0.33 28.19 -0.42
CA SER A 605 0.01 29.47 0.19
C SER A 605 -1.17 30.21 -0.49
N ARG A 606 -1.51 29.85 -1.73
CA ARG A 606 -2.53 30.50 -2.57
C ARG A 606 -3.90 29.85 -2.45
N VAL A 607 -4.01 28.64 -1.88
CA VAL A 607 -5.27 27.91 -1.73
C VAL A 607 -5.74 27.92 -0.28
N ARG A 608 -7.05 27.80 -0.06
CA ARG A 608 -7.63 27.85 1.30
C ARG A 608 -7.74 26.48 1.96
N GLY A 609 -8.02 25.45 1.19
CA GLY A 609 -8.15 24.08 1.69
C GLY A 609 -7.31 23.10 0.88
N VAL A 610 -6.76 22.07 1.54
CA VAL A 610 -6.11 20.92 0.90
C VAL A 610 -6.53 19.68 1.66
N LEU A 611 -7.13 18.74 0.93
CA LEU A 611 -7.56 17.44 1.45
C LEU A 611 -6.82 16.35 0.68
N GLU A 612 -5.98 15.58 1.37
CA GLU A 612 -5.33 14.38 0.85
C GLU A 612 -6.27 13.19 1.04
N MET A 613 -6.67 12.58 -0.06
CA MET A 613 -7.54 11.40 -0.08
C MET A 613 -6.76 10.11 -0.38
N TYR A 614 -5.49 10.22 -0.70
CA TYR A 614 -4.69 9.16 -1.28
C TYR A 614 -5.39 8.53 -2.50
N TYR A 615 -5.16 7.25 -2.79
CA TYR A 615 -6.00 6.49 -3.72
C TYR A 615 -7.19 5.92 -2.94
N PRO A 616 -8.38 6.48 -3.11
CA PRO A 616 -9.47 6.29 -2.16
C PRO A 616 -10.37 5.08 -2.42
N GLY A 617 -9.99 4.19 -3.35
CA GLY A 617 -10.80 3.02 -3.70
C GLY A 617 -12.13 3.35 -4.37
N GLN A 618 -12.96 2.33 -4.53
CA GLN A 618 -14.22 2.43 -5.29
C GLN A 618 -15.26 3.38 -4.68
N MET A 619 -15.18 3.67 -3.38
CA MET A 619 -16.10 4.56 -2.68
C MET A 619 -15.56 5.99 -2.50
N GLY A 620 -14.44 6.31 -3.15
CA GLY A 620 -13.72 7.57 -3.01
C GLY A 620 -14.54 8.82 -3.33
N GLY A 621 -15.38 8.78 -4.36
CA GLY A 621 -16.26 9.92 -4.72
C GLY A 621 -17.25 10.26 -3.62
N LEU A 622 -17.93 9.25 -3.04
CA LEU A 622 -18.85 9.43 -1.92
C LEU A 622 -18.13 9.95 -0.67
N ALA A 623 -16.99 9.35 -0.32
CA ALA A 623 -16.19 9.81 0.82
C ALA A 623 -15.74 11.27 0.67
N THR A 624 -15.23 11.64 -0.52
CA THR A 624 -14.82 13.02 -0.83
C THR A 624 -15.98 14.00 -0.67
N ALA A 625 -17.17 13.70 -1.21
CA ALA A 625 -18.35 14.56 -1.07
C ALA A 625 -18.71 14.75 0.41
N ARG A 626 -18.77 13.68 1.20
CA ARG A 626 -19.13 13.72 2.63
C ARG A 626 -18.14 14.53 3.46
N LEU A 627 -16.84 14.41 3.17
CA LEU A 627 -15.78 15.19 3.80
C LEU A 627 -15.91 16.67 3.43
N LEU A 628 -16.00 17.01 2.13
CA LEU A 628 -16.10 18.39 1.68
C LEU A 628 -17.31 19.13 2.27
N PHE A 629 -18.45 18.47 2.44
CA PHE A 629 -19.65 19.06 3.03
C PHE A 629 -19.73 18.92 4.56
N GLY A 630 -18.78 18.20 5.18
CA GLY A 630 -18.70 18.03 6.62
C GLY A 630 -19.75 17.09 7.21
N ASP A 631 -20.25 16.14 6.42
CA ASP A 631 -21.04 15.02 6.92
C ASP A 631 -20.18 14.10 7.76
N VAL A 632 -18.87 14.07 7.45
CA VAL A 632 -17.80 13.44 8.22
C VAL A 632 -16.72 14.49 8.51
N ASN A 633 -16.10 14.39 9.68
CA ASN A 633 -14.97 15.23 10.06
C ASN A 633 -13.67 14.47 9.78
N PRO A 634 -12.73 15.01 8.97
CA PRO A 634 -11.46 14.34 8.73
C PRO A 634 -10.68 14.14 10.03
N GLY A 635 -10.16 12.93 10.23
CA GLY A 635 -9.41 12.53 11.42
C GLY A 635 -8.09 11.84 11.10
N GLY A 636 -7.80 11.63 9.82
CA GLY A 636 -6.57 10.98 9.37
C GLY A 636 -5.31 11.80 9.64
N LYS A 637 -4.18 11.09 9.74
CA LYS A 637 -2.84 11.67 9.98
C LYS A 637 -1.85 11.12 8.97
N LEU A 638 -0.93 11.95 8.51
CA LEU A 638 0.14 11.53 7.58
C LEU A 638 1.00 10.44 8.22
N THR A 639 1.19 9.35 7.49
CA THR A 639 2.10 8.25 7.87
C THR A 639 3.47 8.37 7.22
N GLN A 640 3.70 9.45 6.48
CA GLN A 640 4.96 9.83 5.87
C GLN A 640 5.15 11.35 5.93
N THR A 641 6.40 11.75 5.97
CA THR A 641 6.78 13.16 5.89
C THR A 641 6.62 13.67 4.45
N PHE A 642 6.01 14.83 4.29
CA PHE A 642 5.98 15.55 3.01
C PHE A 642 7.17 16.51 2.97
N PRO A 643 8.18 16.27 2.11
CA PRO A 643 9.31 17.17 1.94
C PRO A 643 8.87 18.57 1.47
N LEU A 644 9.70 19.56 1.71
CA LEU A 644 9.43 20.92 1.24
C LEU A 644 9.40 20.97 -0.30
N ASP A 645 10.38 20.33 -0.91
CA ASP A 645 10.54 20.14 -2.36
C ASP A 645 11.51 18.99 -2.65
N ASP A 646 11.81 18.75 -3.93
CA ASP A 646 12.76 17.72 -4.38
C ASP A 646 14.19 17.92 -3.87
N ALA A 647 14.60 19.15 -3.54
CA ALA A 647 15.93 19.45 -3.02
C ALA A 647 16.08 19.10 -1.52
N HIS A 648 14.97 18.89 -0.81
CA HIS A 648 14.95 18.69 0.64
C HIS A 648 14.49 17.28 1.03
N THR A 649 14.90 16.25 0.28
CA THR A 649 14.65 14.86 0.64
C THR A 649 15.89 14.19 1.23
N MET A 650 15.71 13.13 1.97
CA MET A 650 16.80 12.33 2.55
C MET A 650 17.77 11.79 1.50
N VAL A 651 17.30 11.57 0.28
CA VAL A 651 18.07 10.95 -0.80
C VAL A 651 18.62 11.96 -1.81
N THR A 652 18.17 13.22 -1.78
CA THR A 652 18.62 14.25 -2.73
C THR A 652 20.09 14.54 -2.58
N GLY A 653 20.80 14.54 -3.72
CA GLY A 653 22.24 14.79 -3.76
C GLY A 653 23.11 13.63 -3.25
N ASN A 654 22.49 12.49 -2.89
CA ASN A 654 23.20 11.28 -2.47
C ASN A 654 22.79 10.07 -3.34
N PRO A 655 23.39 9.89 -4.53
CA PRO A 655 23.06 8.79 -5.41
C PRO A 655 23.39 7.41 -4.81
N ALA A 656 24.26 7.34 -3.79
CA ALA A 656 24.51 6.09 -3.09
C ALA A 656 23.32 5.64 -2.23
N ARG A 657 22.51 6.60 -1.71
CA ARG A 657 21.25 6.28 -1.00
C ARG A 657 20.10 5.96 -1.93
N TYR A 658 20.08 6.56 -3.13
CA TYR A 658 19.05 6.35 -4.14
C TYR A 658 19.47 6.97 -5.48
N PRO A 659 19.37 6.26 -6.60
CA PRO A 659 18.89 4.88 -6.76
C PRO A 659 19.97 3.81 -6.51
N GLY A 660 21.12 4.19 -5.98
CA GLY A 660 22.31 3.37 -5.83
C GLY A 660 23.37 3.67 -6.91
N VAL A 661 24.61 3.29 -6.64
CA VAL A 661 25.76 3.44 -7.55
C VAL A 661 26.33 2.05 -7.86
N ASN A 662 26.47 1.71 -9.14
CA ASN A 662 26.95 0.40 -9.58
C ASN A 662 26.15 -0.77 -8.97
N HIS A 663 24.84 -0.67 -8.96
CA HIS A 663 23.91 -1.62 -8.34
C HIS A 663 24.10 -1.79 -6.82
N VAL A 664 24.64 -0.80 -6.13
CA VAL A 664 24.77 -0.82 -4.66
C VAL A 664 24.08 0.40 -4.09
N GLU A 665 23.14 0.16 -3.19
CA GLU A 665 22.41 1.16 -2.42
C GLU A 665 22.86 1.12 -0.96
N GLN A 666 23.08 2.29 -0.36
CA GLN A 666 23.54 2.44 1.02
C GLN A 666 22.44 2.98 1.92
N TYR A 667 22.12 2.26 2.98
CA TYR A 667 21.22 2.73 4.04
C TYR A 667 22.04 3.36 5.17
N ASP A 668 22.88 4.35 4.79
CA ASP A 668 23.83 4.98 5.70
C ASP A 668 23.20 6.05 6.62
N GLU A 669 21.92 6.36 6.44
CA GLU A 669 21.12 7.12 7.41
C GLU A 669 20.83 6.33 8.68
N GLY A 670 20.94 5.00 8.62
CA GLY A 670 20.70 4.12 9.76
C GLY A 670 19.24 4.15 10.23
N VAL A 671 19.00 4.25 11.54
CA VAL A 671 17.63 4.29 12.10
C VAL A 671 16.91 5.62 11.87
N ASP A 672 17.57 6.60 11.27
CA ASP A 672 16.98 7.91 10.96
C ASP A 672 16.33 7.88 9.57
N VAL A 673 15.20 7.20 9.44
CA VAL A 673 14.34 7.16 8.24
C VAL A 673 13.14 8.09 8.43
N GLY A 674 12.65 8.71 7.35
CA GLY A 674 11.49 9.57 7.35
C GLY A 674 11.64 10.76 8.32
N TYR A 675 10.61 11.04 9.13
CA TYR A 675 10.62 12.18 10.07
C TYR A 675 11.82 12.18 11.02
N ARG A 676 12.38 11.01 11.35
CA ARG A 676 13.57 10.89 12.22
C ARG A 676 14.77 11.56 11.58
N TRP A 677 14.97 11.37 10.26
CA TRP A 677 16.02 12.04 9.51
C TRP A 677 15.82 13.56 9.47
N TYR A 678 14.60 14.03 9.14
CA TYR A 678 14.31 15.47 9.09
C TYR A 678 14.53 16.15 10.44
N GLU A 679 14.20 15.45 11.52
CA GLU A 679 14.44 15.95 12.89
C GLU A 679 15.94 15.94 13.24
N ALA A 680 16.67 14.86 12.93
CA ALA A 680 18.11 14.74 13.18
C ALA A 680 18.91 15.79 12.40
N GLN A 681 18.51 16.10 11.17
CA GLN A 681 19.17 17.10 10.32
C GLN A 681 18.64 18.53 10.55
N GLY A 682 17.62 18.73 11.38
CA GLY A 682 16.97 20.03 11.57
C GLY A 682 16.32 20.58 10.29
N GLN A 683 15.96 19.71 9.35
CA GLN A 683 15.38 20.08 8.06
C GLN A 683 13.91 20.46 8.19
N GLN A 684 13.51 21.48 7.41
CA GLN A 684 12.10 21.83 7.31
C GLN A 684 11.36 20.86 6.37
N THR A 685 10.08 20.69 6.64
CA THR A 685 9.18 19.86 5.84
C THR A 685 7.93 20.66 5.49
N LEU A 686 7.26 20.32 4.42
CA LEU A 686 5.96 20.89 4.09
C LEU A 686 4.93 20.48 5.15
N PHE A 687 4.88 19.15 5.46
CA PHE A 687 4.12 18.59 6.57
C PHE A 687 4.95 17.48 7.23
N GLY A 688 4.97 17.46 8.57
CA GLY A 688 5.66 16.40 9.31
C GLY A 688 4.80 15.14 9.47
N PHE A 689 5.44 14.03 9.82
CA PHE A 689 4.78 12.79 10.20
C PHE A 689 3.72 13.01 11.30
N GLY A 690 2.59 12.34 11.19
CA GLY A 690 1.48 12.42 12.12
C GLY A 690 0.63 13.69 11.97
N TYR A 691 0.96 14.58 11.02
CA TYR A 691 0.19 15.81 10.78
C TYR A 691 -1.17 15.51 10.15
N GLY A 692 -2.19 16.24 10.58
CA GLY A 692 -3.53 16.24 10.02
C GLY A 692 -4.43 17.14 10.84
N LEU A 693 -5.20 17.99 10.18
CA LEU A 693 -6.16 18.90 10.78
C LEU A 693 -7.53 18.22 10.92
N SER A 694 -8.40 18.85 11.71
CA SER A 694 -9.80 18.46 11.88
C SER A 694 -10.69 19.70 11.70
N TYR A 695 -11.99 19.53 11.49
CA TYR A 695 -12.99 20.62 11.54
C TYR A 695 -13.29 21.08 12.98
N THR A 696 -12.63 20.47 13.96
CA THR A 696 -12.65 20.86 15.37
C THR A 696 -11.21 21.06 15.88
N THR A 697 -11.05 21.41 17.13
CA THR A 697 -9.75 21.63 17.76
C THR A 697 -9.63 20.82 19.05
N PHE A 698 -8.42 20.41 19.40
CA PHE A 698 -8.15 19.60 20.58
C PHE A 698 -7.10 20.24 21.47
N GLY A 699 -7.30 20.12 22.79
CA GLY A 699 -6.37 20.58 23.81
C GLY A 699 -5.82 19.42 24.62
N TYR A 700 -4.52 19.47 24.91
CA TYR A 700 -3.80 18.45 25.67
C TYR A 700 -3.37 19.01 27.04
N SER A 701 -3.52 18.25 28.10
CA SER A 701 -3.14 18.68 29.46
C SER A 701 -2.88 17.49 30.38
N LYS A 702 -2.33 17.79 31.60
CA LYS A 702 -2.18 16.87 32.76
C LYS A 702 -1.39 15.59 32.43
N LEU A 703 -0.28 15.71 31.69
CA LEU A 703 0.60 14.58 31.40
C LEU A 703 1.15 13.92 32.66
N ARG A 704 1.07 12.61 32.72
CA ARG A 704 1.70 11.73 33.69
C ARG A 704 2.26 10.51 33.01
N VAL A 705 3.46 10.10 33.38
CA VAL A 705 4.10 8.89 32.93
C VAL A 705 4.43 8.01 34.09
N ALA A 706 4.06 6.77 34.05
CA ALA A 706 4.34 5.78 35.07
C ALA A 706 5.01 4.54 34.44
N ARG A 707 5.93 3.94 35.17
CA ARG A 707 6.50 2.64 34.76
C ARG A 707 5.51 1.53 35.11
N GLY A 708 5.25 0.64 34.14
CA GLY A 708 4.49 -0.58 34.30
C GLY A 708 5.40 -1.81 34.38
N HIS A 709 4.82 -3.00 34.51
CA HIS A 709 5.57 -4.27 34.55
C HIS A 709 6.23 -4.59 33.19
N HIS A 710 5.64 -4.14 32.09
CA HIS A 710 6.06 -4.47 30.72
C HIS A 710 6.19 -3.21 29.84
N GLY A 711 6.68 -2.10 30.41
CA GLY A 711 6.85 -0.86 29.65
C GLY A 711 6.44 0.38 30.41
N LEU A 712 5.84 1.36 29.72
CA LEU A 712 5.35 2.61 30.31
C LEU A 712 3.85 2.77 30.09
N THR A 713 3.21 3.46 31.03
CA THR A 713 1.84 3.96 30.87
C THR A 713 1.87 5.48 30.83
N VAL A 714 1.43 6.05 29.73
CA VAL A 714 1.33 7.49 29.51
C VAL A 714 -0.13 7.92 29.63
N ARG A 715 -0.43 8.81 30.58
CA ARG A 715 -1.78 9.34 30.84
C ARG A 715 -1.80 10.84 30.67
N PHE A 716 -2.82 11.34 30.00
CA PHE A 716 -3.06 12.78 29.83
C PHE A 716 -4.54 13.04 29.63
N THR A 717 -4.96 14.30 29.71
CA THR A 717 -6.33 14.71 29.38
C THR A 717 -6.35 15.30 27.99
N LEU A 718 -7.21 14.75 27.12
CA LEU A 718 -7.55 15.27 25.80
C LEU A 718 -8.94 15.91 25.86
N THR A 719 -9.09 17.11 25.31
CA THR A 719 -10.35 17.87 25.31
C THR A 719 -10.65 18.35 23.90
N ASN A 720 -11.86 18.11 23.40
CA ASN A 720 -12.35 18.77 22.20
C ASN A 720 -12.75 20.22 22.54
N THR A 721 -11.94 21.18 22.11
CA THR A 721 -12.10 22.61 22.40
C THR A 721 -12.93 23.35 21.37
N GLY A 722 -13.33 22.66 20.30
CA GLY A 722 -14.16 23.22 19.23
C GLY A 722 -15.65 22.92 19.40
N ASN A 723 -16.39 23.14 18.33
CA ASN A 723 -17.86 23.08 18.32
C ASN A 723 -18.44 21.90 17.51
N ARG A 724 -17.60 20.95 17.09
CA ARG A 724 -17.99 19.73 16.37
C ARG A 724 -17.39 18.49 17.01
N ALA A 725 -18.08 17.38 16.92
CA ALA A 725 -17.48 16.09 17.25
C ALA A 725 -16.37 15.75 16.26
N GLY A 726 -15.35 15.06 16.71
CA GLY A 726 -14.25 14.62 15.85
C GLY A 726 -13.29 13.69 16.54
N ASP A 727 -12.44 13.10 15.72
CA ASP A 727 -11.38 12.20 16.14
C ASP A 727 -10.05 12.94 16.23
N GLU A 728 -9.25 12.58 17.23
CA GLU A 728 -7.85 12.98 17.35
C GLU A 728 -7.00 11.73 17.54
N VAL A 729 -5.89 11.65 16.83
CA VAL A 729 -4.85 10.65 17.05
C VAL A 729 -3.79 11.24 17.96
N ALA A 730 -3.90 10.93 19.23
CA ALA A 730 -2.91 11.36 20.22
C ALA A 730 -1.67 10.48 20.11
N GLN A 731 -0.49 11.10 19.94
CA GLN A 731 0.78 10.45 19.65
C GLN A 731 1.75 10.67 20.80
N VAL A 732 2.47 9.63 21.18
CA VAL A 732 3.51 9.65 22.20
C VAL A 732 4.86 9.39 21.56
N TYR A 733 5.80 10.28 21.78
CA TYR A 733 7.17 10.15 21.29
C TYR A 733 8.15 9.98 22.45
N LEU A 734 9.17 9.17 22.23
CA LEU A 734 10.22 8.88 23.20
C LEU A 734 11.58 9.35 22.65
N GLY A 735 12.33 10.05 23.51
CA GLY A 735 13.68 10.52 23.21
C GLY A 735 14.74 9.44 23.39
N PRO A 736 16.00 9.73 23.02
CA PRO A 736 17.11 8.81 23.18
C PRO A 736 17.39 8.49 24.66
N SER A 737 17.97 7.32 24.91
CA SER A 737 18.52 6.93 26.19
C SER A 737 19.91 7.52 26.36
N PRO A 738 20.21 8.20 27.48
CA PRO A 738 21.54 8.74 27.70
C PRO A 738 22.60 7.65 27.97
N ASP A 739 22.18 6.45 28.35
CA ASP A 739 23.08 5.35 28.75
C ASP A 739 23.42 4.42 27.56
N VAL A 740 22.82 4.63 26.39
CA VAL A 740 23.12 3.85 25.19
C VAL A 740 24.31 4.48 24.45
N HIS A 741 25.38 3.74 24.35
CA HIS A 741 26.59 4.11 23.63
C HIS A 741 26.90 3.09 22.55
N GLY A 742 27.32 3.55 21.36
CA GLY A 742 27.68 2.66 20.25
C GLY A 742 26.51 2.15 19.40
N ALA A 743 25.28 2.58 19.69
CA ALA A 743 24.11 2.39 18.83
C ALA A 743 23.53 3.76 18.46
N GLN A 744 23.02 3.88 17.23
CA GLN A 744 22.34 5.10 16.79
C GLN A 744 20.97 5.21 17.46
N GLN A 745 20.58 6.41 17.84
CA GLN A 745 19.26 6.66 18.40
C GLN A 745 18.63 7.88 17.74
N PRO A 746 17.37 7.81 17.30
CA PRO A 746 16.69 8.98 16.73
C PRO A 746 16.49 10.06 17.81
N VAL A 747 16.43 11.32 17.39
CA VAL A 747 16.12 12.45 18.27
C VAL A 747 14.82 12.23 19.03
N LYS A 748 13.85 11.63 18.36
CA LYS A 748 12.61 11.10 18.93
C LYS A 748 12.01 10.05 18.02
N ALA A 749 11.34 9.06 18.59
CA ALA A 749 10.63 8.01 17.89
C ALA A 749 9.20 7.89 18.41
N LEU A 750 8.23 7.63 17.53
CA LEU A 750 6.88 7.28 17.93
C LEU A 750 6.93 6.01 18.78
N ALA A 751 6.38 6.07 20.00
CA ALA A 751 6.36 4.96 20.94
C ALA A 751 4.94 4.43 21.20
N GLY A 752 3.92 5.21 20.87
CA GLY A 752 2.53 4.80 21.01
C GLY A 752 1.56 5.84 20.47
N TYR A 753 0.36 5.41 20.16
CA TYR A 753 -0.73 6.29 19.72
C TYR A 753 -2.09 5.71 20.08
N GLU A 754 -3.10 6.60 20.11
CA GLU A 754 -4.50 6.24 20.37
C GLU A 754 -5.41 7.19 19.61
N LYS A 755 -6.38 6.65 18.85
CA LYS A 755 -7.45 7.41 18.18
C LYS A 755 -8.61 7.59 19.14
N VAL A 756 -9.00 8.83 19.40
CA VAL A 756 -10.00 9.17 20.40
C VAL A 756 -11.09 10.04 19.80
N HIS A 757 -12.34 9.56 19.82
CA HIS A 757 -13.51 10.34 19.45
C HIS A 757 -14.03 11.17 20.61
N LEU A 758 -14.25 12.48 20.41
CA LEU A 758 -14.77 13.40 21.44
C LEU A 758 -15.90 14.27 20.88
N ALA A 759 -16.99 14.36 21.63
CA ALA A 759 -18.05 15.35 21.39
C ALA A 759 -17.54 16.78 21.68
N PRO A 760 -18.22 17.84 21.20
CA PRO A 760 -17.83 19.22 21.54
C PRO A 760 -17.79 19.47 23.05
N GLY A 761 -16.67 20.03 23.53
CA GLY A 761 -16.45 20.28 24.96
C GLY A 761 -16.15 19.04 25.80
N GLU A 762 -16.20 17.84 25.24
CA GLU A 762 -15.86 16.60 25.97
C GLU A 762 -14.37 16.56 26.30
N SER A 763 -14.08 16.11 27.52
CA SER A 763 -12.72 15.82 28.00
C SER A 763 -12.62 14.37 28.42
N ARG A 764 -11.55 13.68 27.99
CA ARG A 764 -11.29 12.29 28.34
C ARG A 764 -9.86 12.13 28.84
N THR A 765 -9.68 11.31 29.88
CA THR A 765 -8.35 10.81 30.22
C THR A 765 -7.98 9.73 29.24
N VAL A 766 -6.94 9.96 28.46
CA VAL A 766 -6.37 9.00 27.52
C VAL A 766 -5.22 8.27 28.21
N GLU A 767 -5.15 6.97 28.00
CA GLU A 767 -4.08 6.12 28.50
C GLU A 767 -3.46 5.38 27.31
N ILE A 768 -2.17 5.59 27.10
CA ILE A 768 -1.40 4.91 26.05
C ILE A 768 -0.35 4.05 26.72
N SER A 769 -0.41 2.73 26.47
CA SER A 769 0.61 1.78 26.87
C SER A 769 1.74 1.76 25.85
N ILE A 770 2.96 1.89 26.32
CA ILE A 770 4.19 1.75 25.54
C ILE A 770 4.82 0.43 25.95
N ASP A 771 4.90 -0.50 25.02
CA ASP A 771 5.47 -1.82 25.26
C ASP A 771 6.98 -1.75 25.46
N GLU A 772 7.53 -2.74 26.15
CA GLU A 772 8.97 -2.82 26.43
C GLU A 772 9.82 -2.75 25.15
N ARG A 773 9.34 -3.31 24.03
CA ARG A 773 10.02 -3.25 22.73
C ARG A 773 10.31 -1.81 22.27
N GLN A 774 9.42 -0.84 22.51
CA GLN A 774 9.62 0.57 22.17
C GLN A 774 10.63 1.27 23.10
N LEU A 775 11.01 0.64 24.18
CA LEU A 775 12.06 1.12 25.11
C LEU A 775 13.43 0.55 24.77
N GLN A 776 13.49 -0.47 23.93
CA GLN A 776 14.69 -1.21 23.53
C GLN A 776 15.32 -0.65 22.26
N TYR A 777 16.59 -0.98 22.07
CA TYR A 777 17.37 -0.82 20.85
C TYR A 777 18.02 -2.15 20.50
N TRP A 778 18.45 -2.32 19.25
CA TRP A 778 19.21 -3.49 18.88
C TRP A 778 20.70 -3.31 19.17
N ASP A 779 21.24 -4.13 20.04
CA ASP A 779 22.69 -4.18 20.34
C ASP A 779 23.35 -5.13 19.32
N SER A 780 23.96 -4.56 18.29
CA SER A 780 24.63 -5.32 17.23
C SER A 780 25.90 -6.05 17.70
N THR A 781 26.44 -5.69 18.88
CA THR A 781 27.59 -6.40 19.47
C THR A 781 27.13 -7.67 20.18
N ALA A 782 26.01 -7.57 20.88
CA ALA A 782 25.45 -8.71 21.64
C ALA A 782 24.40 -9.49 20.81
N HIS A 783 24.05 -9.04 19.61
CA HIS A 783 23.00 -9.58 18.72
C HIS A 783 21.67 -9.81 19.46
N ARG A 784 21.21 -8.79 20.18
CA ARG A 784 19.96 -8.86 20.97
C ARG A 784 19.34 -7.52 21.21
N TRP A 785 18.05 -7.52 21.53
CA TRP A 785 17.35 -6.36 22.06
C TRP A 785 17.83 -6.03 23.48
N ALA A 786 18.15 -4.78 23.70
CA ALA A 786 18.61 -4.24 24.99
C ALA A 786 17.78 -3.04 25.42
N LEU A 787 17.48 -2.92 26.71
CA LEU A 787 16.74 -1.79 27.25
C LEU A 787 17.61 -0.53 27.26
N GLY A 788 17.08 0.56 26.70
CA GLY A 788 17.68 1.89 26.82
C GLY A 788 17.35 2.51 28.17
N THR A 789 18.30 2.47 29.12
CA THR A 789 18.14 2.98 30.49
C THR A 789 18.38 4.49 30.62
N GLY A 790 18.27 5.04 31.82
CA GLY A 790 18.46 6.44 32.12
C GLY A 790 17.25 7.32 31.90
N SER A 791 17.44 8.64 31.98
CA SER A 791 16.35 9.62 31.91
C SER A 791 16.03 9.97 30.45
N ARG A 792 14.85 9.55 30.02
CA ARG A 792 14.38 9.76 28.62
C ARG A 792 13.23 10.77 28.60
N ALA A 793 13.23 11.65 27.60
CA ALA A 793 12.13 12.58 27.37
C ALA A 793 10.92 11.87 26.74
N VAL A 794 9.72 12.23 27.21
CA VAL A 794 8.43 11.78 26.66
C VAL A 794 7.65 12.99 26.23
N TRP A 795 7.23 13.01 24.97
CA TRP A 795 6.37 14.06 24.43
C TRP A 795 5.02 13.47 24.04
N VAL A 796 3.98 14.31 24.17
CA VAL A 796 2.62 13.94 23.74
C VAL A 796 2.02 15.07 22.92
N GLY A 797 1.40 14.73 21.79
CA GLY A 797 0.73 15.71 20.95
C GLY A 797 0.08 15.13 19.72
N ALA A 798 -0.19 15.98 18.73
CA ALA A 798 -0.96 15.69 17.55
C ALA A 798 -0.11 15.25 16.34
N SER A 799 1.21 15.45 16.39
CA SER A 799 2.15 15.06 15.33
C SER A 799 3.59 15.08 15.84
N SER A 800 4.55 14.60 15.04
CA SER A 800 5.99 14.67 15.38
C SER A 800 6.48 16.10 15.68
N ARG A 801 5.79 17.13 15.17
CA ARG A 801 6.15 18.55 15.35
C ARG A 801 5.21 19.36 16.25
N THR A 802 4.04 18.82 16.58
CA THR A 802 3.05 19.49 17.44
C THR A 802 2.92 18.70 18.75
N LEU A 803 3.80 19.00 19.70
CA LEU A 803 3.99 18.24 20.95
C LEU A 803 3.85 19.17 22.18
N PRO A 804 2.60 19.57 22.54
CA PRO A 804 2.36 20.54 23.61
C PRO A 804 2.71 20.02 25.02
N LEU A 805 2.80 18.70 25.21
CA LEU A 805 3.14 18.12 26.50
C LEU A 805 4.51 17.45 26.48
N ARG A 806 5.28 17.66 27.56
CA ARG A 806 6.60 17.03 27.75
C ARG A 806 6.84 16.70 29.18
N THR A 807 7.49 15.57 29.45
CA THR A 807 8.04 15.18 30.75
C THR A 807 9.25 14.27 30.54
N ASN A 808 9.90 13.86 31.60
CA ASN A 808 10.93 12.84 31.57
C ASN A 808 10.51 11.62 32.39
N VAL A 809 11.01 10.45 32.01
CA VAL A 809 10.88 9.20 32.75
C VAL A 809 12.26 8.56 32.91
N THR A 810 12.57 8.02 34.07
CA THR A 810 13.82 7.27 34.26
C THR A 810 13.57 5.78 34.18
N LEU A 811 14.32 5.11 33.30
CA LEU A 811 14.30 3.66 33.09
C LEU A 811 15.56 3.03 33.75
N HIS A 812 15.37 1.89 34.41
CA HIS A 812 16.46 1.19 35.14
C HIS A 812 16.51 -0.26 34.71
#